data_ec682a71f79134883b01ee2be48aae76
#
_entry.id   ec682a71f79134883b01ee2be48aae76
#
_cell.length_a   1.000
_cell.length_b   1.000
_cell.length_c   1.000
_cell.angle_alpha   90.00
_cell.angle_beta   90.00
_cell.angle_gamma   90.00
#
_symmetry.space_group_name_H-M   'P 1'
#
loop_
_entity.id
_entity.type
_entity.pdbx_description
1 polymer ?
#
loop_
_entity_poly.entity_id
_entity_poly.type
_entity_poly.pdbx_seq_one_letter_code
_entity_poly.pdbx_strand_id
1 'polypeptide(L)'
;MDNYNNGNNYGGGNNNNRNNGGGNNNNNKKPKNTSLIVFIIIAAVITFIGITMLNNLVKNATYKEITYNEFIEMVNNDEVKSVALEQDRILITPVDSAGDTPEANKLGYTYYTGYVNDDTLVPLLKRKGIEFSGYIPDSNSSIVEFLVVYVLPFLFIYVIFAFVYRRISKGGGMMGGMGVGKNNAKVYVQKKTGVTFKDVAGQDEAKESLTEIVDFLHNPDKYSKIGAKLPKGALLVGPPGTGKTLLAKAVAGEANVPFFSLAGSDFVEMFVGVGASRVRDLFKEATKQAPCIIFIDEIDAIGKSRDSRYGGGNDEREQTLNQLLAEMDGFDSSKGIFILAATNRPEVLDKALLRPGRLDRRVIVDKPDLKGRIETLKVHSKDVLMDDTVNFEEIGLATSGAVGSDLANMINEAAIAAVKAGRKYVSQKDLFEAVEVVIAGKEKKDRVLSKEEKQTVAYHEVGHALVTALKKDSEPVQKITIVPRTMGSLGYVMQVPEEEKYLQNKDELMARLVTLVAGRAAEEIVFGKVTTGAANDIEKATKIAKAMITQYGMSDRFGLMNLATVDDPYLNGNARLDCSDETAAQIDEEVKNMLKECYEEAKQLLIENRDVLDKIAHYIYDHETITGKEFMKIFREVKGIPEPVDTTGFTHSEKVAESVTFNEDGSYSSTLSGPAESDIWKGIGDASSDTASSGADNKDTAKSTINEENPDIFNNSNNE
;
A
#
# COMPACT_ATOMS: atom_id res chain seq x y z
N MET A 1 45.38 -17.11 -29.60
CA MET A 1 46.55 -16.26 -29.31
C MET A 1 46.27 -15.74 -27.90
N ASP A 2 46.76 -16.46 -27.02
CA ASP A 2 47.87 -16.43 -26.08
C ASP A 2 47.44 -15.77 -24.77
N ASN A 3 47.24 -16.55 -23.71
CA ASN A 3 48.24 -17.14 -22.78
C ASN A 3 48.79 -16.01 -21.85
N TYR A 4 48.85 -16.11 -20.54
CA TYR A 4 49.48 -17.03 -19.56
C TYR A 4 48.97 -16.59 -18.16
N ASN A 5 48.46 -17.35 -17.25
CA ASN A 5 48.99 -18.47 -16.45
C ASN A 5 49.95 -18.07 -15.31
N ASN A 6 49.67 -18.70 -14.20
CA ASN A 6 50.50 -19.09 -13.04
C ASN A 6 50.54 -18.13 -11.84
N GLY A 7 50.40 -18.57 -10.62
CA GLY A 7 50.37 -19.90 -10.04
C GLY A 7 51.02 -19.88 -8.67
N ASN A 8 50.50 -20.62 -7.75
CA ASN A 8 51.16 -21.31 -6.63
C ASN A 8 51.90 -20.50 -5.56
N ASN A 9 51.95 -20.82 -4.32
CA ASN A 9 51.65 -22.04 -3.55
C ASN A 9 52.16 -21.88 -2.11
N TYR A 10 51.60 -22.62 -1.15
CA TYR A 10 52.18 -23.18 0.10
C TYR A 10 52.64 -22.21 1.17
N GLY A 11 52.36 -22.39 2.42
CA GLY A 11 52.27 -23.48 3.36
C GLY A 11 52.21 -22.89 4.77
N GLY A 12 51.46 -23.32 5.71
CA GLY A 12 51.76 -24.50 6.50
C GLY A 12 52.51 -24.13 7.77
N GLY A 13 51.92 -24.33 8.94
CA GLY A 13 52.68 -24.30 10.17
C GLY A 13 51.89 -24.08 11.43
N ASN A 14 51.39 -25.13 11.95
CA ASN A 14 50.93 -25.43 13.31
C ASN A 14 51.98 -24.98 14.36
N ASN A 15 51.56 -24.36 15.50
CA ASN A 15 51.86 -24.97 16.80
C ASN A 15 51.21 -24.25 17.99
N ASN A 16 50.69 -25.07 18.85
CA ASN A 16 50.32 -24.88 20.25
C ASN A 16 51.39 -24.15 21.05
N ASN A 17 51.01 -23.28 22.02
CA ASN A 17 51.23 -23.68 23.43
C ASN A 17 50.48 -22.77 24.45
N ARG A 18 50.11 -23.41 25.54
CA ARG A 18 49.54 -22.91 26.76
C ARG A 18 50.53 -22.00 27.48
N ASN A 19 50.04 -20.96 28.20
CA ASN A 19 50.03 -20.91 29.68
C ASN A 19 49.60 -19.55 30.20
N ASN A 20 48.62 -19.59 31.05
CA ASN A 20 48.47 -19.17 32.44
C ASN A 20 49.36 -17.98 32.93
N GLY A 21 48.71 -16.98 33.50
CA GLY A 21 49.38 -16.00 34.36
C GLY A 21 48.56 -14.72 34.56
N GLY A 22 47.91 -14.63 35.73
CA GLY A 22 47.15 -13.47 36.18
C GLY A 22 48.01 -12.20 36.30
N GLY A 23 47.37 -11.09 36.11
CA GLY A 23 47.98 -9.76 36.28
C GLY A 23 46.92 -8.70 36.22
N ASN A 24 46.31 -8.43 37.33
CA ASN A 24 45.51 -7.24 37.58
C ASN A 24 46.34 -5.99 37.33
N ASN A 25 45.99 -5.18 36.34
CA ASN A 25 46.52 -3.83 36.25
C ASN A 25 45.45 -2.88 35.74
N ASN A 26 44.78 -2.25 36.69
CA ASN A 26 44.01 -1.04 36.57
C ASN A 26 44.86 0.07 35.93
N ASN A 27 44.70 0.32 34.66
CA ASN A 27 45.15 1.57 34.07
C ASN A 27 43.94 2.35 33.55
N ASN A 28 43.38 3.16 34.45
CA ASN A 28 42.51 4.29 34.15
C ASN A 28 43.26 5.28 33.21
N LYS A 29 43.17 5.09 31.93
CA LYS A 29 43.47 6.15 30.95
C LYS A 29 42.23 7.04 30.85
N LYS A 30 42.33 8.23 31.51
CA LYS A 30 41.40 9.35 31.26
C LYS A 30 41.29 9.60 29.74
N PRO A 31 40.08 9.71 29.16
CA PRO A 31 39.96 10.07 27.76
C PRO A 31 40.54 11.47 27.57
N LYS A 32 41.45 11.60 26.59
CA LYS A 32 42.03 12.87 26.19
C LYS A 32 40.92 13.78 25.69
N ASN A 33 40.76 14.97 26.29
CA ASN A 33 39.81 16.04 25.95
C ASN A 33 40.04 16.68 24.56
N THR A 34 40.45 15.90 23.57
CA THR A 34 40.71 16.41 22.21
C THR A 34 39.48 16.88 21.50
N SER A 35 38.31 16.25 21.73
CA SER A 35 37.04 16.67 21.09
C SER A 35 36.55 18.03 21.62
N LEU A 36 36.77 18.32 22.89
CA LEU A 36 36.36 19.60 23.50
C LEU A 36 37.19 20.76 22.99
N ILE A 37 38.52 20.53 22.82
CA ILE A 37 39.42 21.53 22.24
C ILE A 37 39.07 21.82 20.78
N VAL A 38 38.77 20.80 19.99
CA VAL A 38 38.35 20.95 18.58
C VAL A 38 37.05 21.73 18.49
N PHE A 39 36.09 21.48 19.38
CA PHE A 39 34.80 22.20 19.39
C PHE A 39 34.96 23.68 19.77
N ILE A 40 35.86 23.99 20.73
CA ILE A 40 36.21 25.38 21.11
C ILE A 40 36.87 26.12 19.95
N ILE A 41 37.77 25.45 19.22
CA ILE A 41 38.44 26.04 18.07
C ILE A 41 37.45 26.34 16.95
N ILE A 42 36.53 25.41 16.65
CA ILE A 42 35.49 25.60 15.62
C ILE A 42 34.55 26.75 16.01
N ALA A 43 34.09 26.79 17.25
CA ALA A 43 33.25 27.90 17.76
C ALA A 43 33.97 29.24 17.67
N ALA A 44 35.24 29.31 18.02
CA ALA A 44 36.05 30.52 17.91
C ALA A 44 36.23 31.00 16.46
N VAL A 45 36.44 30.07 15.53
CA VAL A 45 36.56 30.38 14.09
C VAL A 45 35.23 30.91 13.54
N ILE A 46 34.12 30.28 13.88
CA ILE A 46 32.78 30.73 13.43
C ILE A 46 32.47 32.12 13.99
N THR A 47 32.77 32.36 15.25
CA THR A 47 32.57 33.70 15.88
C THR A 47 33.43 34.76 15.24
N PHE A 48 34.70 34.43 14.93
CA PHE A 48 35.61 35.33 14.23
C PHE A 48 35.10 35.69 12.83
N ILE A 49 34.66 34.69 12.07
CA ILE A 49 34.06 34.90 10.75
C ILE A 49 32.78 35.77 10.86
N GLY A 50 31.92 35.50 11.86
CA GLY A 50 30.70 36.29 12.10
C GLY A 50 30.99 37.75 12.43
N ILE A 51 31.97 38.02 13.28
CA ILE A 51 32.35 39.40 13.66
C ILE A 51 32.99 40.14 12.46
N THR A 52 33.86 39.49 11.69
CA THR A 52 34.43 40.09 10.49
C THR A 52 33.40 40.37 9.41
N MET A 53 32.45 39.46 9.24
CA MET A 53 31.33 39.66 8.30
C MET A 53 30.38 40.80 8.74
N LEU A 54 30.08 40.90 10.03
CA LEU A 54 29.30 41.99 10.58
C LEU A 54 29.99 43.34 10.45
N ASN A 55 31.28 43.43 10.77
CA ASN A 55 32.07 44.65 10.61
C ASN A 55 32.16 45.09 9.13
N ASN A 56 32.29 44.18 8.21
CA ASN A 56 32.29 44.48 6.77
C ASN A 56 30.90 44.96 6.31
N LEU A 57 29.81 44.38 6.83
CA LEU A 57 28.44 44.85 6.52
C LEU A 57 28.19 46.26 7.04
N VAL A 58 28.64 46.58 8.26
CA VAL A 58 28.50 47.92 8.85
C VAL A 58 29.32 48.94 8.08
N LYS A 59 30.62 48.63 7.74
CA LYS A 59 31.44 49.53 6.93
C LYS A 59 30.81 49.84 5.56
N ASN A 60 30.34 48.81 4.86
CA ASN A 60 29.72 48.99 3.55
C ASN A 60 28.39 49.71 3.59
N ALA A 61 27.71 49.78 4.75
CA ALA A 61 26.48 50.50 4.93
C ALA A 61 26.68 51.98 5.25
N THR A 62 27.86 52.41 5.71
CA THR A 62 28.12 53.76 6.17
C THR A 62 29.00 54.61 5.24
N TYR A 63 29.82 53.97 4.44
CA TYR A 63 30.79 54.62 3.54
C TYR A 63 30.52 54.30 2.08
N LYS A 64 30.42 55.29 1.20
CA LYS A 64 30.22 55.15 -0.23
C LYS A 64 31.41 55.69 -0.98
N GLU A 65 32.02 54.91 -1.83
CA GLU A 65 33.12 55.33 -2.69
C GLU A 65 32.61 56.20 -3.85
N ILE A 66 33.33 57.33 -4.06
CA ILE A 66 33.11 58.22 -5.22
C ILE A 66 34.46 58.50 -5.88
N THR A 67 34.42 58.91 -7.14
CA THR A 67 35.63 59.29 -7.86
C THR A 67 36.15 60.66 -7.40
N TYR A 68 37.44 60.93 -7.53
CA TYR A 68 38.01 62.26 -7.16
C TYR A 68 37.36 63.37 -7.98
N ASN A 69 37.03 63.15 -9.27
CA ASN A 69 36.33 64.11 -10.12
C ASN A 69 34.93 64.44 -9.58
N GLU A 70 34.19 63.45 -9.17
CA GLU A 70 32.84 63.66 -8.51
C GLU A 70 32.99 64.45 -7.21
N PHE A 71 34.04 64.17 -6.42
CA PHE A 71 34.31 64.98 -5.21
C PHE A 71 34.59 66.43 -5.53
N ILE A 72 35.43 66.77 -6.55
CA ILE A 72 35.71 68.13 -6.98
C ILE A 72 34.43 68.83 -7.48
N GLU A 73 33.55 68.05 -8.20
CA GLU A 73 32.25 68.58 -8.66
C GLU A 73 31.33 68.91 -7.45
N MET A 74 31.26 68.04 -6.44
CA MET A 74 30.52 68.30 -5.19
C MET A 74 31.06 69.52 -4.44
N VAL A 75 32.40 69.75 -4.40
CA VAL A 75 33.02 70.94 -3.82
C VAL A 75 32.63 72.20 -4.61
N ASN A 76 32.60 72.14 -5.95
CA ASN A 76 32.21 73.27 -6.77
C ASN A 76 30.70 73.62 -6.63
N ASN A 77 29.83 72.63 -6.42
CA ASN A 77 28.41 72.78 -6.26
C ASN A 77 27.99 73.12 -4.81
N ASP A 78 28.95 73.35 -3.91
CA ASP A 78 28.70 73.67 -2.47
C ASP A 78 27.94 72.57 -1.71
N GLU A 79 28.08 71.28 -2.13
CA GLU A 79 27.42 70.10 -1.58
C GLU A 79 28.23 69.45 -0.43
N VAL A 80 29.43 69.95 -0.14
CA VAL A 80 30.35 69.38 0.86
C VAL A 80 30.38 70.25 2.11
N LYS A 81 30.09 69.64 3.29
CA LYS A 81 30.12 70.30 4.60
C LYS A 81 31.51 70.32 5.20
N SER A 82 32.18 69.15 5.23
CA SER A 82 33.52 69.04 5.77
C SER A 82 34.31 67.93 5.10
N VAL A 83 35.61 68.05 5.11
CA VAL A 83 36.55 67.11 4.49
C VAL A 83 37.61 66.72 5.50
N ALA A 84 37.86 65.40 5.70
CA ALA A 84 38.98 64.90 6.48
C ALA A 84 40.01 64.24 5.51
N LEU A 85 41.22 64.77 5.55
CA LEU A 85 42.34 64.28 4.73
C LEU A 85 43.06 63.17 5.51
N GLU A 86 42.87 61.94 5.16
CA GLU A 86 43.61 60.78 5.70
C GLU A 86 44.81 60.42 4.82
N GLN A 87 45.67 59.51 5.27
CA GLN A 87 46.86 59.16 4.52
C GLN A 87 46.59 58.46 3.17
N ASP A 88 45.55 57.70 3.07
CA ASP A 88 45.22 56.88 1.92
C ASP A 88 43.89 57.30 1.23
N ARG A 89 43.07 58.16 1.88
CA ARG A 89 41.78 58.56 1.38
C ARG A 89 41.34 59.94 1.91
N ILE A 90 40.34 60.49 1.25
CA ILE A 90 39.69 61.73 1.63
C ILE A 90 38.24 61.33 2.05
N LEU A 91 37.88 61.64 3.29
CA LEU A 91 36.50 61.45 3.78
C LEU A 91 35.74 62.75 3.56
N ILE A 92 34.54 62.61 3.02
CA ILE A 92 33.68 63.73 2.56
C ILE A 92 32.35 63.66 3.26
N THR A 93 32.01 64.67 4.04
CA THR A 93 30.67 64.74 4.67
C THR A 93 29.85 65.73 3.86
N PRO A 94 28.74 65.27 3.27
CA PRO A 94 27.88 66.16 2.50
C PRO A 94 27.10 67.16 3.38
N VAL A 95 26.59 68.25 2.78
CA VAL A 95 25.66 69.17 3.43
C VAL A 95 24.32 68.51 3.48
N ASP A 96 23.66 68.52 4.65
CA ASP A 96 22.28 68.06 4.82
C ASP A 96 21.32 68.92 4.00
N SER A 97 20.97 68.50 2.79
CA SER A 97 19.97 69.18 1.96
C SER A 97 18.57 68.91 2.55
N ALA A 98 17.98 69.89 3.20
CA ALA A 98 16.59 69.92 3.53
C ALA A 98 15.78 70.17 2.22
N GLY A 99 15.31 69.12 1.57
CA GLY A 99 14.37 69.23 0.44
C GLY A 99 14.52 68.15 -0.61
N ASP A 100 13.51 67.28 -0.70
CA ASP A 100 13.15 66.45 -1.85
C ASP A 100 14.16 65.45 -2.48
N THR A 101 14.46 64.37 -1.73
CA THR A 101 14.54 63.04 -2.35
C THR A 101 14.20 61.99 -1.31
N PRO A 102 13.33 61.00 -1.65
CA PRO A 102 12.89 59.99 -0.66
C PRO A 102 13.97 58.93 -0.46
N GLU A 103 14.19 58.60 0.77
CA GLU A 103 14.82 57.36 1.32
C GLU A 103 16.34 57.24 1.45
N ALA A 104 17.20 58.00 0.78
CA ALA A 104 18.63 57.78 0.87
C ALA A 104 19.32 58.53 2.04
N ASN A 105 18.72 59.57 2.61
CA ASN A 105 19.41 60.47 3.56
C ASN A 105 19.09 60.26 5.04
N LYS A 106 18.41 59.14 5.41
CA LYS A 106 18.15 58.83 6.84
C LYS A 106 19.30 58.13 7.58
N LEU A 107 20.34 57.72 6.87
CA LEU A 107 21.50 56.99 7.41
C LEU A 107 22.81 57.74 7.09
N GLY A 108 22.98 58.98 7.37
CA GLY A 108 24.21 59.79 7.30
C GLY A 108 25.39 59.13 6.57
N TYR A 109 25.32 58.97 5.24
CA TYR A 109 26.45 58.43 4.49
C TYR A 109 27.62 59.37 4.42
N THR A 110 28.85 58.89 4.73
CA THR A 110 30.09 59.59 4.48
C THR A 110 30.68 59.08 3.18
N TYR A 111 30.89 59.97 2.22
CA TYR A 111 31.60 59.61 0.99
C TYR A 111 33.08 59.54 1.20
N TYR A 112 33.80 58.71 0.43
CA TYR A 112 35.23 58.70 0.44
C TYR A 112 35.79 58.54 -0.98
N THR A 113 36.97 59.12 -1.19
CA THR A 113 37.72 58.93 -2.44
C THR A 113 39.21 58.71 -2.08
N GLY A 114 39.94 58.07 -2.99
CA GLY A 114 41.38 57.89 -2.81
C GLY A 114 42.12 59.22 -2.70
N TYR A 115 43.22 59.24 -1.94
CA TYR A 115 44.02 60.45 -1.83
C TYR A 115 44.75 60.70 -3.15
N VAL A 116 44.55 61.93 -3.70
CA VAL A 116 45.26 62.43 -4.88
C VAL A 116 46.12 63.62 -4.45
N ASN A 117 47.36 63.62 -4.85
CA ASN A 117 48.31 64.74 -4.56
C ASN A 117 47.95 65.91 -5.49
N ASP A 118 47.03 66.74 -5.05
CA ASP A 118 46.53 67.92 -5.77
C ASP A 118 46.83 69.17 -4.91
N ASP A 119 47.86 69.98 -5.29
CA ASP A 119 48.18 71.18 -4.57
C ASP A 119 47.14 72.29 -4.65
N THR A 120 46.12 72.13 -5.52
CA THR A 120 45.06 73.11 -5.65
C THR A 120 43.85 72.81 -4.75
N LEU A 121 43.77 71.63 -4.19
CA LEU A 121 42.61 71.16 -3.33
C LEU A 121 42.48 72.03 -2.08
N VAL A 122 43.53 72.21 -1.30
CA VAL A 122 43.48 72.99 -0.05
C VAL A 122 43.15 74.47 -0.31
N PRO A 123 43.71 75.13 -1.33
CA PRO A 123 43.27 76.48 -1.76
C PRO A 123 41.82 76.52 -2.17
N LEU A 124 41.30 75.52 -2.88
CA LEU A 124 39.90 75.40 -3.31
C LEU A 124 38.94 75.29 -2.12
N LEU A 125 39.25 74.39 -1.17
CA LEU A 125 38.44 74.22 0.09
C LEU A 125 38.40 75.50 0.91
N LYS A 126 39.52 76.19 1.06
CA LYS A 126 39.58 77.51 1.75
C LYS A 126 38.73 78.56 1.06
N ARG A 127 38.76 78.64 -0.28
CA ARG A 127 37.98 79.58 -1.06
C ARG A 127 36.49 79.39 -0.92
N LYS A 128 36.07 78.11 -0.80
CA LYS A 128 34.69 77.68 -0.65
C LYS A 128 34.21 77.70 0.82
N GLY A 129 35.12 77.94 1.79
CA GLY A 129 34.79 77.99 3.20
C GLY A 129 34.44 76.60 3.78
N ILE A 130 34.89 75.53 3.16
CA ILE A 130 34.65 74.16 3.63
C ILE A 130 35.63 73.83 4.76
N GLU A 131 35.12 73.32 5.88
CA GLU A 131 35.96 72.88 6.99
C GLU A 131 36.78 71.64 6.57
N PHE A 132 38.09 71.69 6.79
CA PHE A 132 38.93 70.55 6.55
C PHE A 132 39.92 70.29 7.69
N SER A 133 40.15 69.00 7.95
CA SER A 133 41.07 68.55 9.00
C SER A 133 42.04 67.50 8.44
N GLY A 134 43.28 67.51 8.97
CA GLY A 134 44.22 66.45 8.71
C GLY A 134 44.13 65.35 9.78
N TYR A 135 44.32 64.11 9.38
CA TYR A 135 44.27 62.99 10.33
C TYR A 135 45.56 62.96 11.16
N ILE A 136 45.39 62.96 12.51
CA ILE A 136 46.44 62.71 13.47
C ILE A 136 46.27 61.29 14.01
N PRO A 137 47.17 60.32 13.73
CA PRO A 137 47.00 59.00 14.23
C PRO A 137 47.15 58.93 15.74
N ASP A 138 46.07 58.60 16.45
CA ASP A 138 46.10 58.32 17.87
C ASP A 138 46.72 56.94 18.12
N SER A 139 47.93 56.92 18.64
CA SER A 139 48.71 55.68 18.85
C SER A 139 48.22 54.80 19.98
N ASN A 140 47.26 55.24 20.77
CA ASN A 140 46.69 54.47 21.91
C ASN A 140 45.32 53.86 21.66
N SER A 141 44.59 54.23 20.60
CA SER A 141 43.26 53.73 20.31
C SER A 141 43.29 52.28 19.78
N SER A 142 44.29 51.91 19.05
CA SER A 142 44.40 50.59 18.41
C SER A 142 44.45 49.41 19.39
N ILE A 143 45.09 49.58 20.55
CA ILE A 143 45.18 48.50 21.56
C ILE A 143 43.87 48.36 22.32
N VAL A 144 43.22 49.48 22.67
CA VAL A 144 41.94 49.49 23.38
C VAL A 144 40.86 48.94 22.44
N GLU A 145 40.84 49.36 21.18
CA GLU A 145 39.89 48.89 20.18
C GLU A 145 40.06 47.39 19.90
N PHE A 146 41.29 46.90 19.77
CA PHE A 146 41.59 45.47 19.66
C PHE A 146 41.09 44.67 20.89
N LEU A 147 41.32 45.20 22.12
CA LEU A 147 40.85 44.56 23.35
C LEU A 147 39.32 44.51 23.45
N VAL A 148 38.64 45.57 23.08
CA VAL A 148 37.16 45.69 23.19
C VAL A 148 36.49 44.88 22.08
N VAL A 149 36.98 44.94 20.86
CA VAL A 149 36.32 44.28 19.69
C VAL A 149 36.67 42.81 19.62
N TYR A 150 37.85 42.36 19.99
CA TYR A 150 38.30 40.99 19.81
C TYR A 150 38.45 40.22 21.11
N VAL A 151 38.93 40.79 22.20
CA VAL A 151 39.20 40.04 23.44
C VAL A 151 37.96 39.99 24.36
N LEU A 152 37.24 41.05 24.50
CA LEU A 152 36.09 41.14 25.40
C LEU A 152 34.94 40.15 25.02
N PRO A 153 34.56 40.02 23.75
CA PRO A 153 33.54 39.05 23.35
C PRO A 153 33.95 37.59 23.63
N PHE A 154 35.23 37.25 23.43
CA PHE A 154 35.74 35.92 23.77
C PHE A 154 35.76 35.67 25.27
N LEU A 155 36.06 36.65 26.06
CA LEU A 155 36.03 36.58 27.51
C LEU A 155 34.58 36.43 28.02
N PHE A 156 33.65 37.15 27.40
CA PHE A 156 32.22 37.06 27.72
C PHE A 156 31.65 35.66 27.36
N ILE A 157 32.00 35.15 26.19
CA ILE A 157 31.61 33.79 25.76
C ILE A 157 32.22 32.75 26.70
N TYR A 158 33.48 32.92 27.09
CA TYR A 158 34.14 32.03 28.05
C TYR A 158 33.47 32.05 29.43
N VAL A 159 33.04 33.19 29.92
CA VAL A 159 32.33 33.33 31.20
C VAL A 159 30.96 32.67 31.11
N ILE A 160 30.22 32.88 30.02
CA ILE A 160 28.93 32.20 29.78
C ILE A 160 29.15 30.69 29.72
N PHE A 161 30.15 30.22 28.97
CA PHE A 161 30.45 28.81 28.84
C PHE A 161 30.88 28.19 30.17
N ALA A 162 31.70 28.88 30.95
CA ALA A 162 32.10 28.45 32.29
C ALA A 162 30.91 28.42 33.27
N PHE A 163 29.98 29.38 33.14
CA PHE A 163 28.78 29.43 33.94
C PHE A 163 27.80 28.28 33.59
N VAL A 164 27.55 28.05 32.30
CA VAL A 164 26.77 26.94 31.75
C VAL A 164 27.41 25.59 32.13
N TYR A 165 28.73 25.47 32.00
CA TYR A 165 29.49 24.27 32.38
C TYR A 165 29.40 23.99 33.91
N ARG A 166 29.53 25.05 34.75
CA ARG A 166 29.35 24.93 36.21
C ARG A 166 27.90 24.55 36.58
N ARG A 167 26.89 25.03 35.82
CA ARG A 167 25.48 24.70 36.06
C ARG A 167 25.18 23.27 35.61
N ILE A 168 25.76 22.81 34.51
CA ILE A 168 25.68 21.44 33.99
C ILE A 168 26.43 20.47 34.91
N SER A 169 27.59 20.86 35.45
CA SER A 169 28.42 20.01 36.31
C SER A 169 27.88 19.85 37.75
N LYS A 170 27.05 20.80 38.25
CA LYS A 170 26.44 20.72 39.60
C LYS A 170 25.07 20.05 39.60
N GLY A 171 24.38 19.93 38.42
CA GLY A 171 23.18 19.11 38.25
C GLY A 171 23.58 17.80 37.58
N GLY A 172 23.93 16.80 38.35
CA GLY A 172 24.32 15.49 37.83
C GLY A 172 23.29 15.00 36.78
N GLY A 173 23.67 15.01 35.49
CA GLY A 173 22.91 14.27 34.51
C GLY A 173 22.51 14.97 33.21
N MET A 174 23.22 15.99 32.70
CA MET A 174 22.81 16.61 31.41
C MET A 174 23.80 16.42 30.25
N MET A 175 24.83 15.62 30.41
CA MET A 175 25.71 15.21 29.30
C MET A 175 25.53 13.71 28.93
N GLY A 176 24.53 13.07 29.53
CA GLY A 176 23.92 11.82 29.07
C GLY A 176 22.58 12.04 28.40
N GLY A 177 22.25 13.27 27.97
CA GLY A 177 20.89 13.54 27.55
C GLY A 177 20.69 14.77 26.67
N MET A 178 21.40 14.90 25.56
CA MET A 178 20.67 15.20 24.36
C MET A 178 19.91 13.91 24.08
N GLY A 179 18.70 13.82 24.59
CA GLY A 179 17.80 12.66 24.48
C GLY A 179 17.34 12.45 23.04
N VAL A 180 18.26 12.15 22.17
CA VAL A 180 17.99 11.60 20.84
C VAL A 180 17.54 10.14 20.95
N GLY A 181 17.52 9.57 22.16
CA GLY A 181 17.10 8.18 22.40
C GLY A 181 15.92 8.00 23.36
N LYS A 182 15.38 9.06 23.98
CA LYS A 182 14.10 9.00 24.71
C LYS A 182 13.00 9.67 23.88
N ASN A 183 12.80 9.15 22.69
CA ASN A 183 11.56 9.38 22.00
C ASN A 183 10.55 8.45 22.69
N ASN A 184 9.54 9.03 23.34
CA ASN A 184 8.37 8.32 23.79
C ASN A 184 7.63 7.83 22.52
N ALA A 185 8.16 6.80 21.87
CA ALA A 185 7.34 6.00 20.98
C ALA A 185 6.17 5.57 21.85
N LYS A 186 4.98 6.04 21.52
CA LYS A 186 3.76 5.61 22.17
C LYS A 186 3.59 4.14 21.81
N VAL A 187 4.18 3.25 22.58
CA VAL A 187 3.83 1.83 22.56
C VAL A 187 2.36 1.82 22.97
N TYR A 188 1.49 1.56 22.02
CA TYR A 188 0.07 1.44 22.31
C TYR A 188 -0.15 0.13 23.03
N VAL A 189 -0.17 0.21 24.36
CA VAL A 189 -0.50 -0.92 25.22
C VAL A 189 -1.99 -0.88 25.50
N GLN A 190 -2.72 -1.83 24.95
CA GLN A 190 -4.12 -2.06 25.30
C GLN A 190 -4.18 -3.19 26.33
N LYS A 191 -4.50 -2.88 27.58
CA LYS A 191 -4.65 -3.88 28.64
C LYS A 191 -5.80 -4.85 28.35
N LYS A 192 -6.85 -4.40 27.67
CA LYS A 192 -7.97 -5.20 27.16
C LYS A 192 -8.37 -4.65 25.80
N THR A 193 -8.44 -5.52 24.80
CA THR A 193 -8.82 -5.12 23.45
C THR A 193 -10.34 -4.95 23.29
N GLY A 194 -11.13 -5.65 24.11
CA GLY A 194 -12.60 -5.67 24.00
C GLY A 194 -13.15 -6.37 22.76
N VAL A 195 -12.26 -6.92 21.91
CA VAL A 195 -12.59 -7.63 20.68
C VAL A 195 -12.30 -9.11 20.86
N THR A 196 -13.21 -9.98 20.44
CA THR A 196 -13.12 -11.44 20.53
C THR A 196 -13.31 -12.08 19.15
N PHE A 197 -13.15 -13.40 19.03
CA PHE A 197 -13.42 -14.10 17.77
C PHE A 197 -14.87 -13.98 17.28
N LYS A 198 -15.81 -13.62 18.15
CA LYS A 198 -17.23 -13.35 17.79
C LYS A 198 -17.39 -12.07 16.98
N ASP A 199 -16.42 -11.16 17.08
CA ASP A 199 -16.43 -9.88 16.34
C ASP A 199 -15.69 -10.01 15.00
N VAL A 200 -15.08 -11.17 14.71
CA VAL A 200 -14.43 -11.50 13.46
C VAL A 200 -15.31 -12.49 12.72
N ALA A 201 -15.87 -12.07 11.60
CA ALA A 201 -16.69 -12.91 10.74
C ALA A 201 -15.83 -13.63 9.69
N GLY A 202 -16.24 -14.82 9.30
CA GLY A 202 -15.45 -15.68 8.40
C GLY A 202 -14.10 -16.05 8.98
N GLN A 203 -13.13 -16.42 8.14
CA GLN A 203 -11.75 -16.75 8.52
C GLN A 203 -11.67 -17.95 9.50
N ASP A 204 -12.52 -18.96 9.30
CA ASP A 204 -12.68 -20.04 10.27
C ASP A 204 -11.37 -20.83 10.45
N GLU A 205 -10.61 -21.09 9.37
CA GLU A 205 -9.31 -21.78 9.42
C GLU A 205 -8.23 -20.93 10.14
N ALA A 206 -8.25 -19.62 9.90
CA ALA A 206 -7.33 -18.74 10.61
C ALA A 206 -7.66 -18.64 12.10
N LYS A 207 -8.95 -18.61 12.48
CA LYS A 207 -9.39 -18.64 13.87
C LYS A 207 -9.01 -19.96 14.56
N GLU A 208 -9.21 -21.09 13.88
CA GLU A 208 -8.83 -22.42 14.41
C GLU A 208 -7.34 -22.46 14.70
N SER A 209 -6.49 -22.08 13.75
CA SER A 209 -5.04 -22.01 13.93
C SER A 209 -4.61 -21.09 15.08
N LEU A 210 -5.35 -19.99 15.30
CA LEU A 210 -5.06 -19.04 16.36
C LEU A 210 -5.66 -19.44 17.72
N THR A 211 -6.70 -20.26 17.74
CA THR A 211 -7.29 -20.81 18.97
C THR A 211 -6.30 -21.70 19.72
N GLU A 212 -5.45 -22.43 19.01
CA GLU A 212 -4.35 -23.18 19.63
C GLU A 212 -3.38 -22.26 20.39
N ILE A 213 -3.13 -21.05 19.86
CA ILE A 213 -2.27 -20.06 20.52
C ILE A 213 -2.94 -19.51 21.78
N VAL A 214 -4.26 -19.27 21.72
CA VAL A 214 -5.05 -18.85 22.88
C VAL A 214 -5.03 -19.92 23.99
N ASP A 215 -5.27 -21.20 23.64
CA ASP A 215 -5.18 -22.31 24.63
C ASP A 215 -3.79 -22.40 25.23
N PHE A 216 -2.75 -22.21 24.43
CA PHE A 216 -1.39 -22.16 24.93
C PHE A 216 -1.14 -21.02 25.93
N LEU A 217 -1.57 -19.80 25.61
CA LEU A 217 -1.39 -18.65 26.51
C LEU A 217 -2.10 -18.85 27.87
N HIS A 218 -3.22 -19.61 27.87
CA HIS A 218 -3.96 -19.95 29.06
C HIS A 218 -3.35 -21.13 29.81
N ASN A 219 -2.85 -22.14 29.10
CA ASN A 219 -2.47 -23.44 29.67
C ASN A 219 -1.06 -23.88 29.21
N PRO A 220 0.01 -23.08 29.46
CA PRO A 220 1.36 -23.39 28.96
C PRO A 220 1.91 -24.71 29.50
N ASP A 221 1.53 -25.08 30.72
CA ASP A 221 2.00 -26.32 31.38
C ASP A 221 1.48 -27.60 30.71
N LYS A 222 0.31 -27.56 30.06
CA LYS A 222 -0.26 -28.67 29.32
C LYS A 222 0.65 -29.11 28.17
N TYR A 223 1.20 -28.15 27.45
CA TYR A 223 2.09 -28.35 26.32
C TYR A 223 3.51 -28.76 26.76
N SER A 224 4.03 -28.09 27.79
CA SER A 224 5.36 -28.36 28.34
C SER A 224 5.51 -29.80 28.86
N LYS A 225 4.46 -30.36 29.51
CA LYS A 225 4.46 -31.73 30.08
C LYS A 225 4.60 -32.82 29.01
N ILE A 226 4.13 -32.55 27.78
CA ILE A 226 4.24 -33.49 26.66
C ILE A 226 5.54 -33.28 25.87
N GLY A 227 6.30 -32.21 26.18
CA GLY A 227 7.53 -31.85 25.47
C GLY A 227 7.28 -31.08 24.17
N ALA A 228 6.07 -30.56 23.95
CA ALA A 228 5.77 -29.71 22.79
C ALA A 228 6.54 -28.39 22.86
N LYS A 229 7.24 -28.06 21.81
CA LYS A 229 7.91 -26.76 21.64
C LYS A 229 6.91 -25.76 21.08
N LEU A 230 6.73 -24.69 21.80
CA LEU A 230 5.79 -23.64 21.44
C LEU A 230 6.38 -22.72 20.38
N PRO A 231 5.59 -22.35 19.37
CA PRO A 231 6.01 -21.32 18.43
C PRO A 231 6.19 -20.00 19.18
N LYS A 232 7.26 -19.26 18.87
CA LYS A 232 7.50 -17.93 19.44
C LYS A 232 6.62 -16.87 18.81
N GLY A 233 6.17 -17.11 17.59
CA GLY A 233 5.32 -16.18 16.87
C GLY A 233 4.63 -16.77 15.66
N ALA A 234 3.67 -16.01 15.12
CA ALA A 234 2.98 -16.31 13.88
C ALA A 234 2.95 -15.09 12.96
N LEU A 235 2.96 -15.36 11.65
CA LEU A 235 2.84 -14.38 10.60
C LEU A 235 1.44 -14.49 9.98
N LEU A 236 0.64 -13.42 10.09
CA LEU A 236 -0.62 -13.26 9.40
C LEU A 236 -0.35 -12.75 7.98
N VAL A 237 -0.74 -13.52 6.98
CA VAL A 237 -0.48 -13.24 5.56
C VAL A 237 -1.79 -13.13 4.81
N GLY A 238 -1.94 -12.13 3.97
CA GLY A 238 -3.12 -12.00 3.11
C GLY A 238 -3.30 -10.60 2.55
N PRO A 239 -4.31 -10.40 1.68
CA PRO A 239 -4.60 -9.11 1.06
C PRO A 239 -4.87 -8.00 2.07
N PRO A 240 -4.69 -6.72 1.70
CA PRO A 240 -5.11 -5.61 2.55
C PRO A 240 -6.62 -5.65 2.76
N GLY A 241 -7.09 -5.21 3.94
CA GLY A 241 -8.52 -5.14 4.24
C GLY A 241 -9.19 -6.46 4.67
N THR A 242 -8.45 -7.58 4.76
CA THR A 242 -9.01 -8.89 5.18
C THR A 242 -9.17 -9.04 6.70
N GLY A 243 -8.78 -8.03 7.49
CA GLY A 243 -8.99 -8.02 8.94
C GLY A 243 -7.84 -8.57 9.79
N LYS A 244 -6.60 -8.67 9.26
CA LYS A 244 -5.42 -9.16 9.99
C LYS A 244 -5.20 -8.48 11.34
N THR A 245 -5.27 -7.16 11.38
CA THR A 245 -5.14 -6.36 12.61
C THR A 245 -6.31 -6.62 13.58
N LEU A 246 -7.54 -6.78 13.07
CA LEU A 246 -8.72 -7.11 13.87
C LEU A 246 -8.58 -8.51 14.48
N LEU A 247 -8.14 -9.47 13.69
CA LEU A 247 -7.90 -10.85 14.12
C LEU A 247 -6.82 -10.91 15.21
N ALA A 248 -5.72 -10.16 15.07
CA ALA A 248 -4.69 -10.06 16.11
C ALA A 248 -5.23 -9.49 17.43
N LYS A 249 -6.10 -8.48 17.37
CA LYS A 249 -6.79 -7.94 18.55
C LYS A 249 -7.76 -8.95 19.17
N ALA A 250 -8.45 -9.73 18.34
CA ALA A 250 -9.37 -10.77 18.79
C ALA A 250 -8.63 -11.89 19.54
N VAL A 251 -7.46 -12.32 19.05
CA VAL A 251 -6.60 -13.30 19.76
C VAL A 251 -6.24 -12.80 21.15
N ALA A 252 -5.82 -11.53 21.27
CA ALA A 252 -5.46 -10.96 22.56
C ALA A 252 -6.66 -10.81 23.51
N GLY A 253 -7.84 -10.49 22.95
CA GLY A 253 -9.07 -10.39 23.73
C GLY A 253 -9.58 -11.74 24.19
N GLU A 254 -9.52 -12.76 23.35
CA GLU A 254 -9.88 -14.13 23.68
C GLU A 254 -8.92 -14.71 24.73
N ALA A 255 -7.62 -14.47 24.58
CA ALA A 255 -6.61 -14.84 25.56
C ALA A 255 -6.64 -13.98 26.84
N ASN A 256 -7.37 -12.86 26.85
CA ASN A 256 -7.44 -11.87 27.93
C ASN A 256 -6.04 -11.43 28.44
N VAL A 257 -5.13 -11.18 27.49
CA VAL A 257 -3.76 -10.73 27.77
C VAL A 257 -3.51 -9.32 27.22
N PRO A 258 -2.52 -8.57 27.76
CA PRO A 258 -2.12 -7.27 27.21
C PRO A 258 -1.69 -7.36 25.74
N PHE A 259 -2.09 -6.38 24.94
CA PHE A 259 -1.81 -6.28 23.53
C PHE A 259 -0.93 -5.06 23.25
N PHE A 260 0.28 -5.30 22.74
CA PHE A 260 1.23 -4.30 22.32
C PHE A 260 1.16 -4.17 20.80
N SER A 261 0.70 -3.05 20.26
CA SER A 261 0.54 -2.85 18.81
C SER A 261 1.46 -1.75 18.31
N LEU A 262 2.23 -2.06 17.27
CA LEU A 262 3.08 -1.13 16.54
C LEU A 262 2.97 -1.43 15.05
N ALA A 263 3.13 -0.38 14.22
CA ALA A 263 3.36 -0.56 12.79
C ALA A 263 4.86 -0.76 12.51
N GLY A 264 5.21 -1.54 11.50
CA GLY A 264 6.60 -1.71 11.07
C GLY A 264 7.26 -0.38 10.71
N SER A 265 6.50 0.56 10.17
CA SER A 265 6.94 1.92 9.89
C SER A 265 7.35 2.72 11.14
N ASP A 266 6.79 2.40 12.33
CA ASP A 266 7.16 3.08 13.58
C ASP A 266 8.62 2.81 14.01
N PHE A 267 9.23 1.78 13.46
CA PHE A 267 10.62 1.43 13.71
C PHE A 267 11.59 2.07 12.70
N VAL A 268 11.09 2.66 11.61
CA VAL A 268 11.93 3.29 10.59
C VAL A 268 12.16 4.76 10.94
N GLU A 269 13.40 5.13 11.18
CA GLU A 269 13.79 6.49 11.57
C GLU A 269 14.97 6.98 10.71
N MET A 270 15.16 8.30 10.69
CA MET A 270 16.29 8.90 9.94
C MET A 270 17.65 8.70 10.64
N PHE A 271 17.64 8.42 11.95
CA PHE A 271 18.87 8.27 12.75
C PHE A 271 19.15 6.81 13.04
N VAL A 272 20.33 6.35 12.63
CA VAL A 272 20.78 4.97 12.84
C VAL A 272 20.77 4.61 14.34
N GLY A 273 20.17 3.48 14.66
CA GLY A 273 20.09 2.92 16.01
C GLY A 273 18.87 3.32 16.84
N VAL A 274 18.04 4.27 16.39
CA VAL A 274 16.78 4.65 17.09
C VAL A 274 15.75 3.54 16.98
N GLY A 275 15.55 2.98 15.79
CA GLY A 275 14.64 1.84 15.57
C GLY A 275 15.05 0.63 16.41
N ALA A 276 16.32 0.29 16.43
CA ALA A 276 16.84 -0.79 17.27
C ALA A 276 16.62 -0.55 18.78
N SER A 277 16.69 0.71 19.24
CA SER A 277 16.38 1.06 20.63
C SER A 277 14.89 0.86 20.94
N ARG A 278 13.99 1.22 20.01
CA ARG A 278 12.55 1.02 20.17
C ARG A 278 12.19 -0.47 20.27
N VAL A 279 12.83 -1.30 19.45
CA VAL A 279 12.65 -2.76 19.55
C VAL A 279 13.02 -3.27 20.93
N ARG A 280 14.19 -2.88 21.46
CA ARG A 280 14.62 -3.26 22.81
C ARG A 280 13.66 -2.78 23.90
N ASP A 281 13.19 -1.54 23.81
CA ASP A 281 12.27 -0.97 24.80
C ASP A 281 10.91 -1.68 24.76
N LEU A 282 10.40 -2.03 23.56
CA LEU A 282 9.20 -2.82 23.37
C LEU A 282 9.30 -4.19 24.07
N PHE A 283 10.33 -4.97 23.79
CA PHE A 283 10.52 -6.30 24.37
C PHE A 283 10.74 -6.23 25.89
N LYS A 284 11.46 -5.20 26.36
CA LYS A 284 11.64 -4.96 27.80
C LYS A 284 10.31 -4.65 28.50
N GLU A 285 9.43 -3.87 27.87
CA GLU A 285 8.13 -3.55 28.45
C GLU A 285 7.17 -4.75 28.39
N ALA A 286 7.16 -5.48 27.26
CA ALA A 286 6.39 -6.73 27.12
C ALA A 286 6.80 -7.78 28.16
N THR A 287 8.10 -7.93 28.43
CA THR A 287 8.60 -8.86 29.46
C THR A 287 8.11 -8.53 30.87
N LYS A 288 7.84 -7.25 31.17
CA LYS A 288 7.27 -6.85 32.47
C LYS A 288 5.78 -7.16 32.59
N GLN A 289 5.08 -7.26 31.48
CA GLN A 289 3.64 -7.44 31.40
C GLN A 289 3.24 -8.82 30.86
N ALA A 290 4.17 -9.76 30.82
CA ALA A 290 3.91 -11.14 30.42
C ALA A 290 2.93 -11.85 31.39
N PRO A 291 1.97 -12.67 30.89
CA PRO A 291 1.79 -13.04 29.47
C PRO A 291 1.18 -11.92 28.64
N CYS A 292 1.64 -11.77 27.37
CA CYS A 292 1.20 -10.71 26.48
C CYS A 292 1.41 -11.07 25.00
N ILE A 293 0.73 -10.34 24.12
CA ILE A 293 0.92 -10.43 22.66
C ILE A 293 1.58 -9.15 22.17
N ILE A 294 2.66 -9.30 21.39
CA ILE A 294 3.29 -8.23 20.62
C ILE A 294 2.80 -8.36 19.19
N PHE A 295 2.13 -7.34 18.68
CA PHE A 295 1.66 -7.29 17.31
C PHE A 295 2.45 -6.25 16.49
N ILE A 296 3.02 -6.67 15.38
CA ILE A 296 3.75 -5.82 14.45
C ILE A 296 3.01 -5.85 13.12
N ASP A 297 2.30 -4.78 12.83
CA ASP A 297 1.62 -4.62 11.54
C ASP A 297 2.61 -4.17 10.47
N GLU A 298 2.36 -4.51 9.21
CA GLU A 298 3.22 -4.15 8.07
C GLU A 298 4.71 -4.45 8.33
N ILE A 299 5.00 -5.66 8.80
CA ILE A 299 6.38 -6.05 9.16
C ILE A 299 7.36 -5.95 7.99
N ASP A 300 6.88 -5.97 6.75
CA ASP A 300 7.66 -5.79 5.54
C ASP A 300 8.33 -4.40 5.45
N ALA A 301 7.86 -3.40 6.21
CA ALA A 301 8.53 -2.11 6.31
C ALA A 301 9.96 -2.22 6.86
N ILE A 302 10.21 -3.17 7.77
CA ILE A 302 11.54 -3.43 8.38
C ILE A 302 12.13 -4.76 7.97
N GLY A 303 11.28 -5.72 7.59
CA GLY A 303 11.64 -7.12 7.32
C GLY A 303 12.04 -7.44 5.88
N LYS A 304 12.21 -6.44 5.02
CA LYS A 304 12.52 -6.66 3.59
C LYS A 304 13.89 -7.30 3.41
N SER A 305 13.97 -8.31 2.51
CA SER A 305 15.20 -8.98 2.15
C SER A 305 16.22 -8.04 1.49
N ARG A 306 17.51 -8.39 1.60
CA ARG A 306 18.63 -7.62 1.07
C ARG A 306 18.66 -7.68 -0.45
N ASP A 307 18.24 -6.63 -1.13
CA ASP A 307 18.51 -6.48 -2.57
C ASP A 307 19.91 -5.93 -2.77
N SER A 308 20.82 -6.77 -3.24
CA SER A 308 22.23 -6.43 -3.47
C SER A 308 22.46 -5.45 -4.64
N ARG A 309 21.40 -4.96 -5.31
CA ARG A 309 21.51 -4.13 -6.52
C ARG A 309 21.48 -2.62 -6.29
N TYR A 310 21.07 -2.15 -5.10
CA TYR A 310 21.04 -0.73 -4.76
C TYR A 310 21.78 -0.50 -3.44
N GLY A 311 23.10 -0.30 -3.55
CA GLY A 311 23.93 0.11 -2.44
C GLY A 311 23.60 1.53 -1.97
N GLY A 312 23.35 1.69 -0.69
CA GLY A 312 23.31 2.96 0.02
C GLY A 312 21.93 3.39 0.51
N GLY A 313 21.63 3.20 1.79
CA GLY A 313 20.50 3.81 2.47
C GLY A 313 19.67 2.89 3.40
N ASN A 314 20.06 1.64 3.57
CA ASN A 314 19.25 0.68 4.36
C ASN A 314 19.87 0.29 5.72
N ASP A 315 20.99 0.91 6.13
CA ASP A 315 21.73 0.50 7.34
C ASP A 315 20.86 0.56 8.61
N GLU A 316 19.96 1.52 8.71
CA GLU A 316 19.06 1.69 9.85
C GLU A 316 18.02 0.56 9.92
N ARG A 317 17.37 0.25 8.78
CA ARG A 317 16.39 -0.84 8.70
C ARG A 317 17.03 -2.20 9.00
N GLU A 318 18.23 -2.43 8.43
CA GLU A 318 18.97 -3.66 8.67
C GLU A 318 19.38 -3.80 10.14
N GLN A 319 19.84 -2.73 10.77
CA GLN A 319 20.16 -2.72 12.19
C GLN A 319 18.91 -2.99 13.06
N THR A 320 17.78 -2.41 12.69
CA THR A 320 16.50 -2.63 13.37
C THR A 320 16.01 -4.06 13.21
N LEU A 321 16.08 -4.62 11.99
CA LEU A 321 15.76 -6.02 11.74
C LEU A 321 16.67 -6.96 12.55
N ASN A 322 17.98 -6.74 12.51
CA ASN A 322 18.93 -7.56 13.28
C ASN A 322 18.65 -7.49 14.78
N GLN A 323 18.25 -6.32 15.30
CA GLN A 323 17.85 -6.18 16.70
C GLN A 323 16.55 -6.95 16.99
N LEU A 324 15.55 -6.87 16.10
CA LEU A 324 14.30 -7.64 16.24
C LEU A 324 14.59 -9.15 16.27
N LEU A 325 15.43 -9.63 15.35
CA LEU A 325 15.83 -11.04 15.32
C LEU A 325 16.56 -11.45 16.61
N ALA A 326 17.44 -10.60 17.13
CA ALA A 326 18.17 -10.85 18.39
C ALA A 326 17.23 -10.91 19.61
N GLU A 327 16.24 -9.99 19.67
CA GLU A 327 15.22 -10.02 20.73
C GLU A 327 14.33 -11.27 20.63
N MET A 328 13.91 -11.65 19.40
CA MET A 328 13.13 -12.87 19.17
C MET A 328 13.89 -14.14 19.57
N ASP A 329 15.18 -14.20 19.33
CA ASP A 329 16.01 -15.34 19.73
C ASP A 329 16.25 -15.35 21.24
N GLY A 330 16.40 -14.16 21.85
CA GLY A 330 16.79 -13.96 23.25
C GLY A 330 15.67 -14.10 24.28
N PHE A 331 14.39 -14.00 23.89
CA PHE A 331 13.32 -14.15 24.87
C PHE A 331 12.92 -15.61 25.11
N ASP A 332 12.52 -15.87 26.33
CA ASP A 332 12.05 -17.16 26.78
C ASP A 332 10.54 -17.29 26.52
N SER A 333 10.15 -18.20 25.62
CA SER A 333 8.76 -18.45 25.28
C SER A 333 7.91 -18.96 26.45
N SER A 334 8.57 -19.55 27.50
CA SER A 334 7.87 -20.01 28.70
C SER A 334 7.24 -18.89 29.51
N LYS A 335 7.66 -17.63 29.31
CA LYS A 335 7.10 -16.45 29.96
C LYS A 335 5.75 -15.99 29.36
N GLY A 336 5.24 -16.66 28.33
CA GLY A 336 3.95 -16.35 27.74
C GLY A 336 3.96 -15.09 26.84
N ILE A 337 5.11 -14.73 26.27
CA ILE A 337 5.17 -13.68 25.23
C ILE A 337 4.97 -14.35 23.88
N PHE A 338 4.02 -13.86 23.09
CA PHE A 338 3.76 -14.32 21.75
C PHE A 338 3.83 -13.17 20.75
N ILE A 339 4.51 -13.37 19.62
CA ILE A 339 4.66 -12.35 18.58
C ILE A 339 3.71 -12.66 17.43
N LEU A 340 2.80 -11.74 17.14
CA LEU A 340 2.02 -11.75 15.92
C LEU A 340 2.58 -10.67 14.98
N ALA A 341 2.89 -11.04 13.76
CA ALA A 341 3.26 -10.10 12.72
C ALA A 341 2.25 -10.18 11.58
N ALA A 342 2.01 -9.08 10.87
CA ALA A 342 1.15 -9.07 9.71
C ALA A 342 1.86 -8.46 8.50
N THR A 343 1.59 -9.02 7.32
CA THR A 343 2.09 -8.49 6.04
C THR A 343 1.11 -8.79 4.92
N ASN A 344 1.12 -7.92 3.92
CA ASN A 344 0.46 -8.17 2.63
C ASN A 344 1.44 -8.76 1.59
N ARG A 345 2.75 -8.77 1.90
CA ARG A 345 3.83 -9.11 0.98
C ARG A 345 4.84 -10.08 1.59
N PRO A 346 4.44 -11.34 1.80
CA PRO A 346 5.31 -12.33 2.45
C PRO A 346 6.58 -12.64 1.62
N GLU A 347 6.54 -12.47 0.30
CA GLU A 347 7.64 -12.74 -0.63
C GLU A 347 8.82 -11.79 -0.47
N VAL A 348 8.59 -10.56 0.01
CA VAL A 348 9.67 -9.59 0.23
C VAL A 348 10.40 -9.77 1.57
N LEU A 349 9.86 -10.60 2.46
CA LEU A 349 10.41 -10.77 3.80
C LEU A 349 11.75 -11.52 3.80
N ASP A 350 12.65 -11.09 4.68
CA ASP A 350 13.90 -11.81 4.94
C ASP A 350 13.58 -13.22 5.50
N LYS A 351 14.14 -14.23 4.86
CA LYS A 351 13.98 -15.63 5.25
C LYS A 351 14.40 -15.90 6.71
N ALA A 352 15.24 -15.04 7.29
CA ALA A 352 15.63 -15.14 8.69
C ALA A 352 14.47 -14.94 9.66
N LEU A 353 13.46 -14.12 9.32
CA LEU A 353 12.25 -13.95 10.12
C LEU A 353 11.39 -15.22 10.17
N LEU A 354 11.43 -16.01 9.09
CA LEU A 354 10.58 -17.20 8.88
C LEU A 354 11.24 -18.51 9.37
N ARG A 355 12.41 -18.40 10.03
CA ARG A 355 13.09 -19.58 10.56
C ARG A 355 12.38 -20.11 11.82
N PRO A 356 12.41 -21.44 12.05
CA PRO A 356 11.88 -22.04 13.27
C PRO A 356 12.44 -21.35 14.53
N GLY A 357 11.56 -21.06 15.49
CA GLY A 357 11.88 -20.32 16.71
C GLY A 357 11.71 -18.78 16.58
N ARG A 358 11.09 -18.30 15.50
CA ARG A 358 10.74 -16.88 15.24
C ARG A 358 9.29 -16.78 14.79
N LEU A 359 9.02 -16.38 13.52
CA LEU A 359 7.68 -16.41 12.93
C LEU A 359 7.52 -17.73 12.16
N ASP A 360 7.50 -18.81 12.90
CA ASP A 360 7.51 -20.16 12.34
C ASP A 360 6.13 -20.68 11.94
N ARG A 361 5.06 -20.06 12.42
CA ARG A 361 3.69 -20.31 11.94
C ARG A 361 3.26 -19.27 10.93
N ARG A 362 2.69 -19.72 9.81
CA ARG A 362 2.00 -18.85 8.84
C ARG A 362 0.51 -19.10 8.95
N VAL A 363 -0.25 -18.05 9.13
CA VAL A 363 -1.72 -18.07 9.16
C VAL A 363 -2.20 -17.23 7.98
N ILE A 364 -2.85 -17.91 7.05
CA ILE A 364 -3.40 -17.24 5.87
C ILE A 364 -4.73 -16.58 6.27
N VAL A 365 -4.87 -15.31 5.94
CA VAL A 365 -6.08 -14.49 6.17
C VAL A 365 -6.54 -14.01 4.80
N ASP A 366 -7.21 -14.90 4.09
CA ASP A 366 -7.59 -14.69 2.69
C ASP A 366 -8.87 -13.85 2.57
N LYS A 367 -9.29 -13.59 1.33
CA LYS A 367 -10.58 -12.98 1.05
C LYS A 367 -11.70 -13.90 1.55
N PRO A 368 -12.77 -13.35 2.15
CA PRO A 368 -13.86 -14.18 2.63
C PRO A 368 -14.61 -14.83 1.46
N ASP A 369 -14.97 -16.10 1.62
CA ASP A 369 -15.91 -16.83 0.76
C ASP A 369 -17.34 -16.26 0.91
N LEU A 370 -18.30 -16.78 0.18
CA LEU A 370 -19.70 -16.31 0.23
C LEU A 370 -20.25 -16.31 1.67
N LYS A 371 -20.03 -17.41 2.42
CA LYS A 371 -20.48 -17.52 3.81
C LYS A 371 -19.82 -16.45 4.69
N GLY A 372 -18.51 -16.29 4.56
CA GLY A 372 -17.72 -15.28 5.29
C GLY A 372 -18.13 -13.85 4.93
N ARG A 373 -18.48 -13.56 3.65
CA ARG A 373 -19.01 -12.26 3.26
C ARG A 373 -20.38 -11.98 3.90
N ILE A 374 -21.28 -12.94 3.87
CA ILE A 374 -22.61 -12.83 4.52
C ILE A 374 -22.44 -12.60 6.03
N GLU A 375 -21.57 -13.35 6.69
CA GLU A 375 -21.28 -13.18 8.12
C GLU A 375 -20.68 -11.81 8.41
N THR A 376 -19.75 -11.35 7.56
CA THR A 376 -19.12 -10.03 7.69
C THR A 376 -20.15 -8.91 7.53
N LEU A 377 -21.02 -8.99 6.54
CA LEU A 377 -22.14 -8.05 6.36
C LEU A 377 -23.04 -8.01 7.60
N LYS A 378 -23.39 -9.18 8.15
CA LYS A 378 -24.21 -9.30 9.38
C LYS A 378 -23.51 -8.69 10.60
N VAL A 379 -22.19 -8.87 10.74
CA VAL A 379 -21.43 -8.28 11.85
C VAL A 379 -21.42 -6.76 11.75
N HIS A 380 -21.18 -6.20 10.57
CA HIS A 380 -21.15 -4.74 10.37
C HIS A 380 -22.53 -4.09 10.35
N SER A 381 -23.59 -4.89 10.19
CA SER A 381 -25.00 -4.40 10.23
C SER A 381 -25.62 -4.40 11.62
N LYS A 382 -24.95 -4.92 12.66
CA LYS A 382 -25.52 -5.05 14.03
C LYS A 382 -26.05 -3.73 14.60
N ASP A 383 -25.39 -2.61 14.31
CA ASP A 383 -25.74 -1.29 14.82
C ASP A 383 -26.49 -0.43 13.77
N VAL A 384 -26.88 -1.04 12.63
CA VAL A 384 -27.57 -0.35 11.53
C VAL A 384 -28.99 -0.87 11.43
N LEU A 385 -29.96 0.06 11.38
CA LEU A 385 -31.36 -0.30 11.25
C LEU A 385 -31.64 -0.74 9.81
N MET A 386 -31.94 -2.01 9.63
CA MET A 386 -32.30 -2.63 8.35
C MET A 386 -33.82 -2.81 8.25
N ASP A 387 -34.36 -2.79 7.04
CA ASP A 387 -35.76 -3.16 6.80
C ASP A 387 -35.90 -4.65 6.41
N ASP A 388 -37.12 -5.11 6.28
CA ASP A 388 -37.44 -6.53 5.99
C ASP A 388 -37.09 -6.94 4.55
N THR A 389 -36.70 -6.00 3.69
CA THR A 389 -36.33 -6.30 2.29
C THR A 389 -34.90 -6.80 2.16
N VAL A 390 -34.06 -6.68 3.23
CA VAL A 390 -32.63 -6.94 3.16
C VAL A 390 -32.35 -8.44 3.12
N ASN A 391 -31.74 -8.86 2.01
CA ASN A 391 -31.20 -10.20 1.80
C ASN A 391 -29.66 -10.13 1.66
N PHE A 392 -28.95 -10.54 2.70
CA PHE A 392 -27.48 -10.53 2.71
C PHE A 392 -26.87 -11.57 1.76
N GLU A 393 -27.61 -12.61 1.36
CA GLU A 393 -27.14 -13.62 0.42
C GLU A 393 -26.94 -13.03 -0.98
N GLU A 394 -27.95 -12.29 -1.46
CA GLU A 394 -27.85 -11.57 -2.74
C GLU A 394 -26.70 -10.55 -2.74
N ILE A 395 -26.54 -9.82 -1.65
CA ILE A 395 -25.42 -8.85 -1.52
C ILE A 395 -24.08 -9.60 -1.44
N GLY A 396 -24.03 -10.73 -0.74
CA GLY A 396 -22.85 -11.59 -0.68
C GLY A 396 -22.43 -12.08 -2.06
N LEU A 397 -23.37 -12.53 -2.89
CA LEU A 397 -23.10 -12.91 -4.28
C LEU A 397 -22.63 -11.72 -5.13
N ALA A 398 -23.28 -10.57 -5.00
CA ALA A 398 -22.92 -9.35 -5.73
C ALA A 398 -21.54 -8.76 -5.35
N THR A 399 -20.96 -9.22 -4.24
CA THR A 399 -19.69 -8.74 -3.71
C THR A 399 -18.58 -9.77 -3.79
N SER A 400 -18.63 -10.66 -4.77
CA SER A 400 -17.56 -11.65 -5.00
C SER A 400 -16.18 -10.99 -5.10
N GLY A 401 -15.20 -11.54 -4.36
CA GLY A 401 -13.84 -11.00 -4.29
C GLY A 401 -13.64 -9.74 -3.43
N ALA A 402 -14.71 -9.20 -2.79
CA ALA A 402 -14.60 -8.09 -1.84
C ALA A 402 -13.93 -8.53 -0.54
N VAL A 403 -13.19 -7.62 0.08
CA VAL A 403 -12.56 -7.85 1.39
C VAL A 403 -13.43 -7.28 2.53
N GLY A 404 -13.12 -7.65 3.77
CA GLY A 404 -13.89 -7.22 4.93
C GLY A 404 -14.06 -5.71 5.07
N SER A 405 -13.02 -4.93 4.73
CA SER A 405 -13.09 -3.47 4.74
C SER A 405 -14.06 -2.90 3.71
N ASP A 406 -14.18 -3.54 2.53
CA ASP A 406 -15.10 -3.11 1.48
C ASP A 406 -16.54 -3.35 1.92
N LEU A 407 -16.81 -4.53 2.49
CA LEU A 407 -18.13 -4.90 3.02
C LEU A 407 -18.58 -3.96 4.17
N ALA A 408 -17.65 -3.62 5.07
CA ALA A 408 -17.91 -2.63 6.12
C ALA A 408 -18.26 -1.25 5.54
N ASN A 409 -17.52 -0.82 4.51
CA ASN A 409 -17.77 0.44 3.83
C ASN A 409 -19.12 0.43 3.07
N MET A 410 -19.50 -0.71 2.47
CA MET A 410 -20.82 -0.86 1.81
C MET A 410 -21.98 -0.67 2.79
N ILE A 411 -21.92 -1.27 3.97
CA ILE A 411 -22.94 -1.07 5.01
C ILE A 411 -23.03 0.40 5.41
N ASN A 412 -21.90 1.06 5.60
CA ASN A 412 -21.84 2.47 5.96
C ASN A 412 -22.39 3.39 4.84
N GLU A 413 -22.00 3.18 3.58
CA GLU A 413 -22.53 3.95 2.44
C GLU A 413 -24.03 3.74 2.26
N ALA A 414 -24.54 2.50 2.46
CA ALA A 414 -25.97 2.22 2.42
C ALA A 414 -26.74 2.98 3.52
N ALA A 415 -26.20 3.01 4.75
CA ALA A 415 -26.79 3.79 5.84
C ALA A 415 -26.81 5.29 5.52
N ILE A 416 -25.73 5.82 4.95
CA ILE A 416 -25.65 7.21 4.49
C ILE A 416 -26.68 7.48 3.38
N ALA A 417 -26.87 6.57 2.44
CA ALA A 417 -27.85 6.69 1.36
C ALA A 417 -29.28 6.74 1.91
N ALA A 418 -29.62 5.86 2.85
CA ALA A 418 -30.93 5.85 3.51
C ALA A 418 -31.22 7.18 4.22
N VAL A 419 -30.25 7.72 4.98
CA VAL A 419 -30.38 9.02 5.67
C VAL A 419 -30.57 10.17 4.67
N LYS A 420 -29.79 10.20 3.57
CA LYS A 420 -29.94 11.21 2.51
C LYS A 420 -31.33 11.18 1.85
N ALA A 421 -31.91 9.97 1.75
CA ALA A 421 -33.26 9.79 1.24
C ALA A 421 -34.36 10.05 2.29
N GLY A 422 -34.00 10.52 3.51
CA GLY A 422 -34.94 10.82 4.59
C GLY A 422 -35.57 9.58 5.26
N ARG A 423 -34.99 8.38 5.05
CA ARG A 423 -35.46 7.11 5.61
C ARG A 423 -34.74 6.76 6.91
N LYS A 424 -35.39 5.98 7.77
CA LYS A 424 -34.82 5.51 9.05
C LYS A 424 -34.21 4.12 8.96
N TYR A 425 -34.50 3.38 7.90
CA TYR A 425 -34.08 2.00 7.69
C TYR A 425 -33.36 1.89 6.36
N VAL A 426 -32.36 1.05 6.31
CA VAL A 426 -31.64 0.66 5.10
C VAL A 426 -32.41 -0.42 4.39
N SER A 427 -32.64 -0.26 3.10
CA SER A 427 -33.33 -1.23 2.23
C SER A 427 -32.32 -2.00 1.38
N GLN A 428 -32.77 -3.10 0.76
CA GLN A 428 -31.99 -3.87 -0.20
C GLN A 428 -31.45 -2.99 -1.34
N LYS A 429 -32.29 -2.02 -1.80
CA LYS A 429 -31.87 -1.06 -2.84
C LYS A 429 -30.66 -0.22 -2.44
N ASP A 430 -30.61 0.22 -1.16
CA ASP A 430 -29.48 1.02 -0.67
C ASP A 430 -28.20 0.21 -0.62
N LEU A 431 -28.30 -1.07 -0.27
CA LEU A 431 -27.17 -1.98 -0.26
C LEU A 431 -26.62 -2.21 -1.67
N PHE A 432 -27.49 -2.44 -2.66
CA PHE A 432 -27.03 -2.55 -4.06
C PHE A 432 -26.40 -1.24 -4.56
N GLU A 433 -26.98 -0.08 -4.21
CA GLU A 433 -26.37 1.22 -4.55
C GLU A 433 -25.01 1.39 -3.87
N ALA A 434 -24.87 0.94 -2.62
CA ALA A 434 -23.59 0.97 -1.91
C ALA A 434 -22.55 0.03 -2.54
N VAL A 435 -22.93 -1.15 -3.00
CA VAL A 435 -22.09 -2.06 -3.78
C VAL A 435 -21.56 -1.33 -5.02
N GLU A 436 -22.44 -0.66 -5.77
CA GLU A 436 -22.02 0.12 -6.93
C GLU A 436 -21.10 1.27 -6.59
N VAL A 437 -21.36 1.99 -5.50
CA VAL A 437 -20.51 3.10 -5.03
C VAL A 437 -19.12 2.62 -4.67
N VAL A 438 -18.99 1.46 -4.03
CA VAL A 438 -17.69 0.91 -3.62
C VAL A 438 -16.91 0.35 -4.82
N ILE A 439 -17.61 -0.33 -5.77
CA ILE A 439 -16.96 -0.96 -6.94
C ILE A 439 -16.67 0.05 -8.06
N ALA A 440 -17.64 0.91 -8.42
CA ALA A 440 -17.58 1.80 -9.56
C ALA A 440 -17.44 3.30 -9.20
N GLY A 441 -17.62 3.64 -7.93
CA GLY A 441 -17.61 5.01 -7.44
C GLY A 441 -18.99 5.69 -7.49
N LYS A 442 -19.05 6.91 -6.95
CA LYS A 442 -20.27 7.72 -6.89
C LYS A 442 -20.65 8.24 -8.28
N GLU A 443 -21.95 8.48 -8.50
CA GLU A 443 -22.44 9.11 -9.72
C GLU A 443 -21.84 10.51 -9.91
N LYS A 444 -21.42 10.81 -11.12
CA LYS A 444 -20.99 12.15 -11.54
C LYS A 444 -22.17 12.93 -12.08
N LYS A 445 -22.81 13.71 -11.24
CA LYS A 445 -23.96 14.55 -11.61
C LYS A 445 -23.59 15.73 -12.52
N ASP A 446 -22.33 16.16 -12.49
CA ASP A 446 -21.86 17.34 -13.23
C ASP A 446 -21.33 17.04 -14.64
N ARG A 447 -21.21 15.76 -15.00
CA ARG A 447 -20.71 15.34 -16.32
C ARG A 447 -21.88 15.08 -17.26
N VAL A 448 -22.18 16.05 -18.09
CA VAL A 448 -23.15 15.91 -19.17
C VAL A 448 -22.44 15.33 -20.40
N LEU A 449 -22.78 14.09 -20.76
CA LEU A 449 -22.32 13.49 -22.02
C LEU A 449 -22.99 14.20 -23.21
N SER A 450 -22.28 14.40 -24.30
CA SER A 450 -22.91 14.81 -25.57
C SER A 450 -23.88 13.72 -26.04
N LYS A 451 -24.84 14.09 -26.89
CA LYS A 451 -25.80 13.11 -27.41
C LYS A 451 -25.12 11.95 -28.14
N GLU A 452 -24.06 12.24 -28.86
CA GLU A 452 -23.28 11.23 -29.59
C GLU A 452 -22.54 10.31 -28.61
N GLU A 453 -21.87 10.88 -27.57
CA GLU A 453 -21.21 10.08 -26.52
C GLU A 453 -22.19 9.21 -25.75
N LYS A 454 -23.35 9.78 -25.34
CA LYS A 454 -24.39 9.03 -24.65
C LYS A 454 -24.89 7.84 -25.47
N GLN A 455 -25.07 8.06 -26.79
CA GLN A 455 -25.48 7.00 -27.70
C GLN A 455 -24.38 5.94 -27.86
N THR A 456 -23.13 6.35 -28.01
CA THR A 456 -21.99 5.42 -28.12
C THR A 456 -21.86 4.55 -26.87
N VAL A 457 -21.93 5.16 -25.67
CA VAL A 457 -21.89 4.43 -24.41
C VAL A 457 -23.08 3.47 -24.29
N ALA A 458 -24.29 3.88 -24.69
CA ALA A 458 -25.45 3.01 -24.66
C ALA A 458 -25.25 1.74 -25.51
N TYR A 459 -24.78 1.86 -26.72
CA TYR A 459 -24.48 0.70 -27.57
C TYR A 459 -23.32 -0.14 -27.04
N HIS A 460 -22.30 0.48 -26.46
CA HIS A 460 -21.17 -0.20 -25.85
C HIS A 460 -21.62 -1.11 -24.70
N GLU A 461 -22.36 -0.55 -23.72
CA GLU A 461 -22.82 -1.31 -22.57
C GLU A 461 -23.85 -2.38 -22.94
N VAL A 462 -24.76 -2.06 -23.85
CA VAL A 462 -25.73 -3.05 -24.36
C VAL A 462 -25.01 -4.15 -25.17
N GLY A 463 -23.93 -3.83 -25.87
CA GLY A 463 -23.07 -4.83 -26.53
C GLY A 463 -22.54 -5.88 -25.57
N HIS A 464 -21.99 -5.45 -24.43
CA HIS A 464 -21.57 -6.34 -23.36
C HIS A 464 -22.72 -7.19 -22.82
N ALA A 465 -23.83 -6.55 -22.47
CA ALA A 465 -24.97 -7.23 -21.87
C ALA A 465 -25.63 -8.24 -22.82
N LEU A 466 -25.74 -7.89 -24.09
CA LEU A 466 -26.36 -8.76 -25.10
C LEU A 466 -25.53 -10.02 -25.36
N VAL A 467 -24.21 -9.85 -25.54
CA VAL A 467 -23.30 -11.00 -25.71
C VAL A 467 -23.29 -11.89 -24.46
N THR A 468 -23.31 -11.28 -23.26
CA THR A 468 -23.49 -12.01 -22.01
C THR A 468 -24.74 -12.89 -22.01
N ALA A 469 -25.87 -12.32 -22.40
CA ALA A 469 -27.14 -13.05 -22.42
C ALA A 469 -27.23 -14.16 -23.51
N LEU A 470 -26.42 -14.03 -24.58
CA LEU A 470 -26.36 -15.02 -25.65
C LEU A 470 -25.38 -16.15 -25.36
N LYS A 471 -24.43 -15.98 -24.47
CA LYS A 471 -23.44 -16.98 -24.08
C LYS A 471 -23.94 -17.80 -22.88
N LYS A 472 -24.01 -19.10 -23.03
CA LYS A 472 -24.52 -20.03 -22.02
C LYS A 472 -23.69 -20.03 -20.73
N ASP A 473 -22.38 -19.84 -20.87
CA ASP A 473 -21.41 -19.94 -19.77
C ASP A 473 -21.05 -18.54 -19.18
N SER A 474 -21.96 -17.57 -19.33
CA SER A 474 -21.80 -16.21 -18.82
C SER A 474 -22.66 -15.96 -17.58
N GLU A 475 -22.19 -15.08 -16.70
CA GLU A 475 -22.93 -14.66 -15.51
C GLU A 475 -24.16 -13.81 -15.88
N PRO A 476 -25.31 -13.94 -15.18
CA PRO A 476 -26.51 -13.17 -15.51
C PRO A 476 -26.31 -11.65 -15.33
N VAL A 477 -26.93 -10.89 -16.24
CA VAL A 477 -26.95 -9.43 -16.18
C VAL A 477 -27.92 -8.97 -15.10
N GLN A 478 -27.43 -8.28 -14.09
CA GLN A 478 -28.23 -7.73 -13.00
C GLN A 478 -28.68 -6.30 -13.28
N LYS A 479 -27.81 -5.49 -13.88
CA LYS A 479 -28.06 -4.08 -14.16
C LYS A 479 -27.18 -3.57 -15.30
N ILE A 480 -27.72 -2.66 -16.10
CA ILE A 480 -26.96 -1.91 -17.11
C ILE A 480 -27.18 -0.43 -16.84
N THR A 481 -26.11 0.37 -16.85
CA THR A 481 -26.21 1.82 -16.68
C THR A 481 -25.22 2.56 -17.56
N ILE A 482 -25.65 3.71 -18.05
CA ILE A 482 -24.81 4.66 -18.81
C ILE A 482 -24.55 5.95 -18.04
N VAL A 483 -24.77 5.93 -16.72
CA VAL A 483 -24.51 7.06 -15.84
C VAL A 483 -23.02 7.05 -15.46
N PRO A 484 -22.28 8.14 -15.76
CA PRO A 484 -20.85 8.22 -15.46
C PRO A 484 -20.55 8.12 -13.96
N ARG A 485 -19.48 7.40 -13.59
CA ARG A 485 -19.03 7.20 -12.22
C ARG A 485 -17.68 7.86 -11.94
N THR A 486 -17.38 8.08 -10.65
CA THR A 486 -16.15 8.79 -10.23
C THR A 486 -14.87 8.00 -10.47
N MET A 487 -14.93 6.69 -10.57
CA MET A 487 -13.76 5.85 -10.89
C MET A 487 -13.43 5.77 -12.39
N GLY A 488 -14.11 6.60 -13.20
CA GLY A 488 -13.73 6.82 -14.60
C GLY A 488 -14.57 6.07 -15.62
N SER A 489 -15.47 5.17 -15.22
CA SER A 489 -16.41 4.53 -16.13
C SER A 489 -17.46 5.52 -16.62
N LEU A 490 -17.84 5.42 -17.89
CA LEU A 490 -18.95 6.17 -18.52
C LEU A 490 -20.27 5.43 -18.43
N GLY A 491 -20.19 4.12 -18.28
CA GLY A 491 -21.25 3.17 -18.05
C GLY A 491 -20.67 1.88 -17.47
N TYR A 492 -21.48 0.90 -17.17
CA TYR A 492 -21.07 -0.47 -16.85
C TYR A 492 -22.25 -1.43 -16.87
N VAL A 493 -21.93 -2.70 -17.07
CA VAL A 493 -22.83 -3.84 -16.91
C VAL A 493 -22.47 -4.54 -15.60
N MET A 494 -23.43 -4.64 -14.68
CA MET A 494 -23.27 -5.41 -13.45
C MET A 494 -23.73 -6.84 -13.70
N GLN A 495 -22.83 -7.77 -13.52
CA GLN A 495 -23.07 -9.22 -13.56
C GLN A 495 -22.97 -9.75 -12.14
N VAL A 496 -23.86 -10.64 -11.76
CA VAL A 496 -23.84 -11.29 -10.45
C VAL A 496 -23.95 -12.78 -10.67
N PRO A 497 -22.96 -13.57 -10.24
CA PRO A 497 -23.00 -15.01 -10.38
C PRO A 497 -24.16 -15.60 -9.56
N GLU A 498 -24.74 -16.66 -10.05
CA GLU A 498 -25.80 -17.42 -9.32
C GLU A 498 -25.18 -18.21 -8.17
N GLU A 499 -23.95 -18.68 -8.36
CA GLU A 499 -23.18 -19.45 -7.37
C GLU A 499 -21.72 -19.01 -7.34
N GLU A 500 -21.07 -19.19 -6.20
CA GLU A 500 -19.63 -18.95 -6.10
C GLU A 500 -18.82 -20.10 -6.70
N LYS A 501 -18.06 -19.82 -7.76
CA LYS A 501 -17.21 -20.79 -8.44
C LYS A 501 -15.74 -20.53 -8.16
N TYR A 502 -15.04 -21.58 -7.74
CA TYR A 502 -13.59 -21.54 -7.50
C TYR A 502 -12.76 -22.00 -8.71
N LEU A 503 -13.36 -22.77 -9.60
CA LEU A 503 -12.70 -23.25 -10.81
C LEU A 503 -13.45 -22.72 -12.03
N GLN A 504 -12.72 -22.16 -12.97
CA GLN A 504 -13.22 -21.71 -14.26
C GLN A 504 -12.65 -22.61 -15.37
N ASN A 505 -13.48 -23.07 -16.25
CA ASN A 505 -13.06 -23.84 -17.40
C ASN A 505 -12.64 -22.94 -18.60
N LYS A 506 -12.08 -23.54 -19.64
CA LYS A 506 -11.62 -22.81 -20.85
C LYS A 506 -12.78 -22.07 -21.52
N ASP A 507 -13.96 -22.69 -21.59
CA ASP A 507 -15.12 -22.15 -22.31
C ASP A 507 -15.72 -20.94 -21.57
N GLU A 508 -15.77 -20.97 -20.22
CA GLU A 508 -16.18 -19.82 -19.38
C GLU A 508 -15.23 -18.63 -19.55
N LEU A 509 -13.92 -18.87 -19.57
CA LEU A 509 -12.95 -17.81 -19.79
C LEU A 509 -13.03 -17.25 -21.21
N MET A 510 -13.25 -18.10 -22.23
CA MET A 510 -13.48 -17.67 -23.60
C MET A 510 -14.77 -16.85 -23.71
N ALA A 511 -15.87 -17.29 -23.11
CA ALA A 511 -17.13 -16.52 -23.06
C ALA A 511 -16.92 -15.14 -22.44
N ARG A 512 -16.12 -15.07 -21.36
CA ARG A 512 -15.75 -13.81 -20.71
C ARG A 512 -14.92 -12.91 -21.62
N LEU A 513 -13.97 -13.45 -22.39
CA LEU A 513 -13.21 -12.69 -23.39
C LEU A 513 -14.10 -12.10 -24.47
N VAL A 514 -15.03 -12.92 -25.03
CA VAL A 514 -15.99 -12.46 -26.03
C VAL A 514 -16.87 -11.34 -25.48
N THR A 515 -17.34 -11.47 -24.24
CA THR A 515 -18.10 -10.41 -23.56
C THR A 515 -17.30 -9.13 -23.39
N LEU A 516 -16.03 -9.20 -22.97
CA LEU A 516 -15.18 -8.02 -22.76
C LEU A 516 -14.89 -7.24 -24.04
N VAL A 517 -14.81 -7.89 -25.19
CA VAL A 517 -14.55 -7.21 -26.47
C VAL A 517 -15.85 -6.75 -27.17
N ALA A 518 -17.03 -7.14 -26.66
CA ALA A 518 -18.32 -6.90 -27.29
C ALA A 518 -18.73 -5.42 -27.34
N GLY A 519 -18.36 -4.61 -26.30
CA GLY A 519 -18.64 -3.17 -26.32
C GLY A 519 -17.98 -2.48 -27.50
N ARG A 520 -16.69 -2.74 -27.72
CA ARG A 520 -15.98 -2.23 -28.90
C ARG A 520 -16.56 -2.76 -30.22
N ALA A 521 -16.94 -4.02 -30.27
CA ALA A 521 -17.59 -4.61 -31.45
C ALA A 521 -18.91 -3.92 -31.78
N ALA A 522 -19.72 -3.60 -30.77
CA ALA A 522 -20.95 -2.83 -30.94
C ALA A 522 -20.71 -1.43 -31.50
N GLU A 523 -19.70 -0.70 -30.99
CA GLU A 523 -19.32 0.61 -31.53
C GLU A 523 -18.96 0.53 -33.02
N GLU A 524 -18.15 -0.44 -33.41
CA GLU A 524 -17.70 -0.60 -34.79
C GLU A 524 -18.87 -0.95 -35.74
N ILE A 525 -19.72 -1.88 -35.33
CA ILE A 525 -20.88 -2.31 -36.15
C ILE A 525 -21.90 -1.17 -36.36
N VAL A 526 -22.10 -0.34 -35.32
CA VAL A 526 -23.15 0.66 -35.31
C VAL A 526 -22.68 1.97 -35.94
N PHE A 527 -21.48 2.42 -35.57
CA PHE A 527 -20.97 3.76 -35.96
C PHE A 527 -19.82 3.69 -36.94
N GLY A 528 -19.28 2.52 -37.28
CA GLY A 528 -18.06 2.38 -38.09
C GLY A 528 -16.83 3.01 -37.46
N LYS A 529 -16.86 3.31 -36.18
CA LYS A 529 -15.80 3.96 -35.41
C LYS A 529 -15.61 3.23 -34.11
N VAL A 530 -14.41 3.32 -33.53
CA VAL A 530 -14.09 2.79 -32.22
C VAL A 530 -13.58 3.90 -31.32
N THR A 531 -13.92 3.87 -30.03
CA THR A 531 -13.55 4.92 -29.09
C THR A 531 -12.52 4.42 -28.06
N THR A 532 -12.03 5.33 -27.23
CA THR A 532 -11.15 5.02 -26.10
C THR A 532 -11.91 4.38 -24.94
N GLY A 533 -13.23 4.29 -24.99
CA GLY A 533 -14.07 3.70 -23.93
C GLY A 533 -13.70 2.26 -23.60
N ALA A 534 -13.37 1.48 -24.63
CA ALA A 534 -12.99 0.07 -24.49
C ALA A 534 -11.60 -0.20 -23.87
N ALA A 535 -10.83 0.83 -23.47
CA ALA A 535 -9.45 0.65 -23.02
C ALA A 535 -9.32 -0.31 -21.81
N ASN A 536 -10.20 -0.17 -20.82
CA ASN A 536 -10.20 -1.02 -19.63
C ASN A 536 -10.60 -2.48 -19.93
N ASP A 537 -11.54 -2.66 -20.87
CA ASP A 537 -12.01 -4.01 -21.24
C ASP A 537 -10.94 -4.74 -22.06
N ILE A 538 -10.24 -4.02 -22.94
CA ILE A 538 -9.06 -4.56 -23.66
C ILE A 538 -7.96 -4.94 -22.68
N GLU A 539 -7.69 -4.13 -21.66
CA GLU A 539 -6.70 -4.44 -20.63
C GLU A 539 -7.07 -5.73 -19.88
N LYS A 540 -8.33 -5.85 -19.42
CA LYS A 540 -8.83 -7.05 -18.73
C LYS A 540 -8.78 -8.27 -19.63
N ALA A 541 -9.25 -8.16 -20.87
CA ALA A 541 -9.22 -9.23 -21.85
C ALA A 541 -7.78 -9.71 -22.13
N THR A 542 -6.83 -8.78 -22.30
CA THR A 542 -5.42 -9.12 -22.48
C THR A 542 -4.85 -9.85 -21.26
N LYS A 543 -5.17 -9.43 -20.05
CA LYS A 543 -4.71 -10.10 -18.82
C LYS A 543 -5.25 -11.53 -18.72
N ILE A 544 -6.54 -11.74 -19.01
CA ILE A 544 -7.17 -13.07 -18.99
C ILE A 544 -6.54 -13.97 -20.06
N ALA A 545 -6.43 -13.51 -21.31
CA ALA A 545 -5.83 -14.26 -22.39
C ALA A 545 -4.37 -14.65 -22.10
N LYS A 546 -3.57 -13.72 -21.54
CA LYS A 546 -2.21 -14.01 -21.09
C LYS A 546 -2.19 -15.09 -20.00
N ALA A 547 -3.07 -15.00 -19.00
CA ALA A 547 -3.13 -15.97 -17.90
C ALA A 547 -3.55 -17.35 -18.41
N MET A 548 -4.50 -17.46 -19.34
CA MET A 548 -4.91 -18.72 -19.97
C MET A 548 -3.73 -19.42 -20.64
N ILE A 549 -2.89 -18.67 -21.33
CA ILE A 549 -1.73 -19.20 -22.06
C ILE A 549 -0.58 -19.50 -21.12
N THR A 550 -0.23 -18.57 -20.23
CA THR A 550 1.03 -18.64 -19.49
C THR A 550 0.94 -19.32 -18.13
N GLN A 551 -0.25 -19.37 -17.52
CA GLN A 551 -0.44 -19.86 -16.14
C GLN A 551 -1.34 -21.11 -16.07
N TYR A 552 -2.42 -21.15 -16.89
CA TYR A 552 -3.44 -22.19 -16.76
C TYR A 552 -3.24 -23.37 -17.73
N GLY A 553 -2.28 -23.27 -18.64
CA GLY A 553 -2.02 -24.32 -19.61
C GLY A 553 -3.19 -24.60 -20.57
N MET A 554 -3.98 -23.54 -20.89
CA MET A 554 -5.18 -23.63 -21.75
C MET A 554 -4.88 -23.33 -23.23
N SER A 555 -3.60 -23.25 -23.61
CA SER A 555 -3.14 -23.07 -24.99
C SER A 555 -2.78 -24.43 -25.62
N ASP A 556 -3.27 -24.67 -26.82
CA ASP A 556 -2.92 -25.89 -27.57
C ASP A 556 -1.46 -25.85 -28.07
N ARG A 557 -0.90 -24.64 -28.23
CA ARG A 557 0.48 -24.46 -28.70
C ARG A 557 1.51 -24.74 -27.61
N PHE A 558 1.27 -24.27 -26.39
CA PHE A 558 2.22 -24.38 -25.28
C PHE A 558 1.89 -25.53 -24.30
N GLY A 559 0.70 -26.11 -24.42
CA GLY A 559 0.27 -27.23 -23.59
C GLY A 559 0.36 -26.90 -22.08
N LEU A 560 0.97 -27.81 -21.32
CA LEU A 560 1.07 -27.77 -19.86
C LEU A 560 2.32 -27.01 -19.35
N MET A 561 2.92 -26.14 -20.17
CA MET A 561 4.06 -25.34 -19.73
C MET A 561 3.61 -24.15 -18.84
N ASN A 562 4.25 -24.02 -17.68
CA ASN A 562 4.14 -22.80 -16.88
C ASN A 562 5.16 -21.77 -17.41
N LEU A 563 4.68 -20.70 -18.00
CA LEU A 563 5.49 -19.69 -18.69
C LEU A 563 5.59 -18.36 -17.92
N ALA A 564 4.90 -18.26 -16.78
CA ALA A 564 4.92 -17.05 -15.96
C ALA A 564 4.82 -17.37 -14.47
N THR A 565 5.60 -16.65 -13.67
CA THR A 565 5.52 -16.69 -12.20
C THR A 565 4.84 -15.44 -11.69
N VAL A 566 3.92 -15.60 -10.74
CA VAL A 566 3.22 -14.48 -10.07
C VAL A 566 4.07 -14.00 -8.89
N ASP A 567 4.61 -12.80 -8.99
CA ASP A 567 5.53 -12.26 -7.98
C ASP A 567 4.79 -11.83 -6.68
N ASP A 568 3.59 -11.26 -6.78
CA ASP A 568 2.83 -10.73 -5.64
C ASP A 568 1.39 -11.29 -5.62
N PRO A 569 1.16 -12.54 -5.15
CA PRO A 569 -0.16 -13.19 -5.25
C PRO A 569 -1.26 -12.49 -4.45
N TYR A 570 -0.91 -11.75 -3.39
CA TYR A 570 -1.86 -11.08 -2.50
C TYR A 570 -2.12 -9.60 -2.82
N LEU A 571 -1.37 -8.98 -3.75
CA LEU A 571 -1.58 -7.59 -4.15
C LEU A 571 -2.18 -7.50 -5.54
N ASN A 572 -1.37 -7.45 -6.56
CA ASN A 572 -1.83 -7.15 -7.93
C ASN A 572 -1.59 -8.29 -8.92
N GLY A 573 -1.03 -9.42 -8.47
CA GLY A 573 -0.85 -10.60 -9.31
C GLY A 573 -0.06 -10.35 -10.59
N ASN A 574 0.91 -9.43 -10.59
CA ASN A 574 1.73 -9.19 -11.77
C ASN A 574 2.55 -10.45 -12.08
N ALA A 575 2.23 -11.08 -13.18
CA ALA A 575 2.95 -12.23 -13.67
C ALA A 575 4.19 -11.77 -14.44
N ARG A 576 5.36 -12.30 -14.07
CA ARG A 576 6.59 -12.15 -14.81
C ARG A 576 6.76 -13.36 -15.71
N LEU A 577 7.06 -13.12 -16.98
CA LEU A 577 7.37 -14.21 -17.91
C LEU A 577 8.72 -14.85 -17.54
N ASP A 578 8.72 -16.19 -17.46
CA ASP A 578 9.89 -17.01 -17.21
C ASP A 578 10.16 -17.89 -18.46
N CYS A 579 10.36 -17.23 -19.61
CA CYS A 579 10.58 -17.88 -20.89
C CYS A 579 11.58 -17.08 -21.74
N SER A 580 12.02 -17.65 -22.87
CA SER A 580 12.88 -16.94 -23.83
C SER A 580 12.13 -15.83 -24.55
N ASP A 581 12.87 -14.85 -25.07
CA ASP A 581 12.29 -13.74 -25.84
C ASP A 581 11.52 -14.24 -27.08
N GLU A 582 11.96 -15.33 -27.71
CA GLU A 582 11.26 -15.95 -28.81
C GLU A 582 9.92 -16.55 -28.40
N THR A 583 9.87 -17.22 -27.25
CA THR A 583 8.62 -17.74 -26.67
C THR A 583 7.70 -16.60 -26.26
N ALA A 584 8.23 -15.53 -25.70
CA ALA A 584 7.44 -14.34 -25.34
C ALA A 584 6.78 -13.71 -26.56
N ALA A 585 7.49 -13.59 -27.70
CA ALA A 585 6.92 -13.12 -28.95
C ALA A 585 5.80 -14.04 -29.48
N GLN A 586 5.95 -15.37 -29.33
CA GLN A 586 4.92 -16.34 -29.70
C GLN A 586 3.69 -16.25 -28.79
N ILE A 587 3.86 -16.00 -27.49
CA ILE A 587 2.76 -15.73 -26.55
C ILE A 587 1.98 -14.48 -26.97
N ASP A 588 2.67 -13.40 -27.30
CA ASP A 588 2.00 -12.15 -27.75
C ASP A 588 1.22 -12.35 -29.04
N GLU A 589 1.75 -13.18 -29.98
CA GLU A 589 1.03 -13.51 -31.21
C GLU A 589 -0.23 -14.34 -30.92
N GLU A 590 -0.15 -15.32 -30.03
CA GLU A 590 -1.29 -16.16 -29.66
C GLU A 590 -2.37 -15.38 -28.92
N VAL A 591 -1.98 -14.50 -27.97
CA VAL A 591 -2.91 -13.57 -27.32
C VAL A 591 -3.64 -12.71 -28.35
N LYS A 592 -2.91 -12.14 -29.33
CA LYS A 592 -3.49 -11.35 -30.41
C LYS A 592 -4.50 -12.15 -31.23
N ASN A 593 -4.18 -13.38 -31.57
CA ASN A 593 -5.06 -14.25 -32.36
C ASN A 593 -6.31 -14.64 -31.57
N MET A 594 -6.16 -15.04 -30.31
CA MET A 594 -7.27 -15.36 -29.40
C MET A 594 -8.24 -14.17 -29.24
N LEU A 595 -7.71 -12.97 -28.98
CA LEU A 595 -8.52 -11.76 -28.87
C LEU A 595 -9.20 -11.40 -30.19
N LYS A 596 -8.55 -11.64 -31.33
CA LYS A 596 -9.16 -11.43 -32.64
C LYS A 596 -10.31 -12.39 -32.90
N GLU A 597 -10.14 -13.68 -32.60
CA GLU A 597 -11.20 -14.69 -32.71
C GLU A 597 -12.41 -14.32 -31.85
N CYS A 598 -12.18 -13.98 -30.57
CA CYS A 598 -13.22 -13.50 -29.67
C CYS A 598 -13.95 -12.26 -30.22
N TYR A 599 -13.20 -11.35 -30.82
CA TYR A 599 -13.74 -10.11 -31.39
C TYR A 599 -14.64 -10.36 -32.60
N GLU A 600 -14.21 -11.23 -33.52
CA GLU A 600 -15.03 -11.61 -34.68
C GLU A 600 -16.29 -12.39 -34.24
N GLU A 601 -16.17 -13.27 -33.25
CA GLU A 601 -17.34 -13.94 -32.68
C GLU A 601 -18.34 -12.94 -32.04
N ALA A 602 -17.84 -11.98 -31.25
CA ALA A 602 -18.68 -10.91 -30.69
C ALA A 602 -19.40 -10.11 -31.78
N LYS A 603 -18.70 -9.77 -32.86
CA LYS A 603 -19.30 -9.09 -34.01
C LYS A 603 -20.41 -9.93 -34.64
N GLN A 604 -20.16 -11.19 -34.89
CA GLN A 604 -21.14 -12.08 -35.48
C GLN A 604 -22.41 -12.16 -34.63
N LEU A 605 -22.26 -12.39 -33.30
CA LEU A 605 -23.38 -12.43 -32.36
C LEU A 605 -24.20 -11.13 -32.36
N LEU A 606 -23.51 -9.98 -32.43
CA LEU A 606 -24.19 -8.69 -32.43
C LEU A 606 -24.87 -8.37 -33.75
N ILE A 607 -24.32 -8.80 -34.90
CA ILE A 607 -24.94 -8.63 -36.22
C ILE A 607 -26.19 -9.48 -36.32
N GLU A 608 -26.15 -10.74 -35.89
CA GLU A 608 -27.27 -11.67 -35.90
C GLU A 608 -28.42 -11.23 -34.97
N ASN A 609 -28.12 -10.40 -33.97
CA ASN A 609 -29.05 -9.89 -32.98
C ASN A 609 -29.18 -8.36 -32.98
N ARG A 610 -28.99 -7.76 -34.18
CA ARG A 610 -28.96 -6.30 -34.33
C ARG A 610 -30.29 -5.62 -33.91
N ASP A 611 -31.41 -6.25 -34.16
CA ASP A 611 -32.74 -5.80 -33.77
C ASP A 611 -32.88 -5.65 -32.23
N VAL A 612 -32.35 -6.61 -31.51
CA VAL A 612 -32.32 -6.60 -30.03
C VAL A 612 -31.36 -5.50 -29.53
N LEU A 613 -30.17 -5.44 -30.11
CA LEU A 613 -29.17 -4.42 -29.79
C LEU A 613 -29.73 -3.02 -29.91
N ASP A 614 -30.34 -2.70 -31.07
CA ASP A 614 -30.90 -1.38 -31.34
C ASP A 614 -32.07 -1.04 -30.40
N LYS A 615 -32.98 -1.98 -30.14
CA LYS A 615 -34.12 -1.74 -29.23
C LYS A 615 -33.70 -1.48 -27.79
N ILE A 616 -32.75 -2.25 -27.27
CA ILE A 616 -32.26 -2.07 -25.91
C ILE A 616 -31.41 -0.82 -25.78
N ALA A 617 -30.55 -0.52 -26.79
CA ALA A 617 -29.73 0.67 -26.78
C ALA A 617 -30.57 1.95 -26.80
N HIS A 618 -31.65 1.99 -27.57
CA HIS A 618 -32.59 3.11 -27.53
C HIS A 618 -33.29 3.22 -26.17
N TYR A 619 -33.71 2.10 -25.61
CA TYR A 619 -34.37 2.10 -24.32
C TYR A 619 -33.48 2.64 -23.21
N ILE A 620 -32.20 2.18 -23.13
CA ILE A 620 -31.27 2.66 -22.12
C ILE A 620 -30.81 4.10 -22.36
N TYR A 621 -30.77 4.55 -23.62
CA TYR A 621 -30.50 5.95 -23.95
C TYR A 621 -31.50 6.90 -23.28
N ASP A 622 -32.80 6.51 -23.24
CA ASP A 622 -33.86 7.31 -22.66
C ASP A 622 -33.95 7.17 -21.12
N HIS A 623 -33.73 5.97 -20.59
CA HIS A 623 -33.91 5.65 -19.17
C HIS A 623 -32.62 5.69 -18.34
N GLU A 624 -31.44 5.74 -19.00
CA GLU A 624 -30.08 5.79 -18.41
C GLU A 624 -29.67 4.55 -17.58
N THR A 625 -30.62 3.83 -17.02
CA THR A 625 -30.37 2.61 -16.22
C THR A 625 -31.53 1.65 -16.42
N ILE A 626 -31.22 0.36 -16.61
CA ILE A 626 -32.20 -0.73 -16.68
C ILE A 626 -31.77 -1.88 -15.80
N THR A 627 -32.74 -2.56 -15.21
CA THR A 627 -32.53 -3.79 -14.43
C THR A 627 -32.37 -5.00 -15.36
N GLY A 628 -31.70 -6.06 -14.87
CA GLY A 628 -31.60 -7.31 -15.62
C GLY A 628 -32.97 -7.93 -15.98
N LYS A 629 -33.96 -7.76 -15.13
CA LYS A 629 -35.34 -8.21 -15.40
C LYS A 629 -35.94 -7.45 -16.61
N GLU A 630 -35.81 -6.13 -16.64
CA GLU A 630 -36.29 -5.30 -17.76
C GLU A 630 -35.49 -5.61 -19.04
N PHE A 631 -34.17 -5.77 -18.95
CA PHE A 631 -33.34 -6.19 -20.05
C PHE A 631 -33.79 -7.51 -20.63
N MET A 632 -33.99 -8.55 -19.83
CA MET A 632 -34.42 -9.87 -20.25
C MET A 632 -35.86 -9.87 -20.80
N LYS A 633 -36.73 -9.00 -20.28
CA LYS A 633 -38.06 -8.81 -20.81
C LYS A 633 -38.04 -8.28 -22.24
N ILE A 634 -37.25 -7.20 -22.51
CA ILE A 634 -37.12 -6.63 -23.85
C ILE A 634 -36.46 -7.64 -24.80
N PHE A 635 -35.43 -8.38 -24.31
CA PHE A 635 -34.75 -9.41 -25.08
C PHE A 635 -35.71 -10.49 -25.55
N ARG A 636 -36.55 -11.06 -24.64
CA ARG A 636 -37.50 -12.10 -24.94
C ARG A 636 -38.59 -11.59 -25.86
N GLU A 637 -39.10 -10.39 -25.64
CA GLU A 637 -40.14 -9.76 -26.48
C GLU A 637 -39.67 -9.65 -27.95
N VAL A 638 -38.40 -9.20 -28.19
CA VAL A 638 -37.87 -9.09 -29.55
C VAL A 638 -37.66 -10.48 -30.17
N LYS A 639 -37.15 -11.44 -29.39
CA LYS A 639 -36.91 -12.81 -29.87
C LYS A 639 -38.19 -13.69 -29.94
N GLY A 640 -39.34 -13.18 -29.51
CA GLY A 640 -40.58 -13.97 -29.47
C GLY A 640 -40.57 -15.12 -28.49
N ILE A 641 -39.70 -15.06 -27.47
CA ILE A 641 -39.56 -16.07 -26.42
C ILE A 641 -40.66 -15.77 -25.36
N PRO A 642 -41.54 -16.72 -25.02
CA PRO A 642 -42.55 -16.49 -24.01
C PRO A 642 -41.95 -16.18 -22.65
N GLU A 643 -42.58 -15.31 -21.86
CA GLU A 643 -42.18 -15.07 -20.48
C GLU A 643 -42.19 -16.39 -19.70
N PRO A 644 -41.21 -16.68 -18.87
CA PRO A 644 -41.28 -17.84 -17.99
C PRO A 644 -42.53 -17.65 -17.12
N VAL A 645 -43.38 -18.68 -17.06
CA VAL A 645 -44.50 -18.70 -16.17
C VAL A 645 -43.94 -18.56 -14.76
N ASP A 646 -44.33 -17.49 -14.07
CA ASP A 646 -43.90 -17.23 -12.70
C ASP A 646 -44.41 -18.34 -11.81
N THR A 647 -43.62 -19.39 -11.61
CA THR A 647 -43.91 -20.48 -10.66
C THR A 647 -43.56 -20.09 -9.22
N THR A 648 -43.20 -18.83 -8.96
CA THR A 648 -42.92 -18.29 -7.63
C THR A 648 -44.24 -17.99 -6.84
N GLY A 649 -45.30 -18.76 -7.04
CA GLY A 649 -46.36 -18.91 -6.06
C GLY A 649 -45.98 -19.86 -4.91
N PHE A 650 -44.83 -20.52 -5.00
CA PHE A 650 -44.28 -21.32 -3.91
C PHE A 650 -43.24 -20.47 -3.16
N THR A 651 -43.68 -19.85 -2.08
CA THR A 651 -42.79 -19.31 -1.05
C THR A 651 -41.76 -20.36 -0.69
N HIS A 652 -40.49 -19.98 -0.75
CA HIS A 652 -39.36 -20.72 -0.22
C HIS A 652 -39.47 -20.88 1.31
N SER A 653 -40.39 -21.71 1.77
CA SER A 653 -40.51 -22.07 3.20
C SER A 653 -41.05 -23.47 3.41
N GLU A 654 -40.80 -24.38 2.49
CA GLU A 654 -40.85 -25.81 2.85
C GLU A 654 -39.46 -26.40 2.59
N LYS A 655 -38.62 -26.32 3.62
CA LYS A 655 -37.51 -27.24 3.77
C LYS A 655 -38.08 -28.62 3.62
N VAL A 656 -37.74 -29.33 2.54
CA VAL A 656 -37.90 -30.77 2.46
C VAL A 656 -37.11 -31.33 3.64
N ALA A 657 -37.81 -31.72 4.68
CA ALA A 657 -37.21 -32.44 5.77
C ALA A 657 -36.87 -33.83 5.20
N GLU A 658 -35.57 -34.06 4.94
CA GLU A 658 -35.04 -35.41 4.80
C GLU A 658 -35.32 -36.14 6.10
N SER A 659 -36.32 -36.98 6.13
CA SER A 659 -36.49 -37.92 7.21
C SER A 659 -35.66 -39.15 6.88
N VAL A 660 -34.41 -39.16 7.36
CA VAL A 660 -33.61 -40.34 7.40
C VAL A 660 -34.02 -41.16 8.62
N THR A 661 -34.69 -42.27 8.38
CA THR A 661 -35.02 -43.26 9.44
C THR A 661 -33.90 -44.31 9.48
N PHE A 662 -33.26 -44.41 10.60
CA PHE A 662 -32.30 -45.48 10.90
C PHE A 662 -33.08 -46.69 11.43
N ASN A 663 -32.88 -47.83 10.82
CA ASN A 663 -33.41 -49.10 11.31
C ASN A 663 -32.49 -49.69 12.37
N GLU A 664 -33.02 -50.52 13.28
CA GLU A 664 -32.24 -51.16 14.38
C GLU A 664 -31.14 -52.12 13.89
N ASP A 665 -31.08 -52.40 12.58
CA ASP A 665 -30.07 -53.25 11.95
C ASP A 665 -28.89 -52.47 11.29
N GLY A 666 -28.87 -51.15 11.47
CA GLY A 666 -27.78 -50.29 10.95
C GLY A 666 -27.95 -49.88 9.48
N SER A 667 -29.08 -50.21 8.84
CA SER A 667 -29.41 -49.73 7.49
C SER A 667 -30.21 -48.44 7.54
N TYR A 668 -30.08 -47.58 6.51
CA TYR A 668 -30.88 -46.37 6.37
C TYR A 668 -31.73 -46.42 5.08
N SER A 669 -32.96 -45.92 5.11
CA SER A 669 -33.76 -45.70 3.94
C SER A 669 -34.13 -44.23 3.82
N SER A 670 -33.86 -43.61 2.67
CA SER A 670 -34.29 -42.27 2.30
C SER A 670 -35.40 -42.39 1.22
N THR A 671 -36.54 -41.76 1.45
CA THR A 671 -37.60 -41.60 0.45
C THR A 671 -37.57 -40.18 -0.08
N LEU A 672 -37.12 -40.01 -1.32
CA LEU A 672 -37.31 -38.79 -2.11
C LEU A 672 -38.70 -38.80 -2.73
N SER A 673 -39.57 -37.91 -2.30
CA SER A 673 -40.83 -37.61 -2.97
C SER A 673 -40.80 -36.16 -3.49
N GLY A 674 -40.32 -36.00 -4.72
CA GLY A 674 -40.40 -34.80 -5.50
C GLY A 674 -40.50 -35.13 -6.99
N PRO A 675 -41.14 -34.33 -7.84
CA PRO A 675 -41.30 -34.62 -9.25
C PRO A 675 -39.93 -34.58 -9.95
N ALA A 676 -39.72 -35.52 -10.86
CA ALA A 676 -38.48 -35.73 -11.60
C ALA A 676 -38.04 -34.50 -12.40
N GLU A 677 -36.79 -34.14 -12.25
CA GLU A 677 -36.04 -33.11 -12.97
C GLU A 677 -35.82 -33.43 -14.47
N SER A 678 -36.79 -33.85 -15.22
CA SER A 678 -36.56 -34.22 -16.62
C SER A 678 -37.21 -33.34 -17.68
N ASP A 679 -37.97 -32.28 -17.30
CA ASP A 679 -38.78 -31.55 -18.29
C ASP A 679 -38.45 -30.06 -18.52
N ILE A 680 -37.37 -29.53 -17.92
CA ILE A 680 -37.04 -28.09 -18.05
C ILE A 680 -36.15 -27.78 -19.27
N TRP A 681 -35.55 -28.79 -19.92
CA TRP A 681 -34.56 -28.58 -21.01
C TRP A 681 -34.97 -29.11 -22.38
N LYS A 682 -36.26 -29.36 -22.63
CA LYS A 682 -36.77 -29.77 -23.96
C LYS A 682 -37.37 -28.60 -24.75
N GLY A 683 -36.61 -27.57 -24.98
CA GLY A 683 -37.12 -26.43 -25.75
C GLY A 683 -36.16 -25.67 -26.62
N ILE A 684 -34.87 -25.97 -26.56
CA ILE A 684 -33.88 -25.26 -27.38
C ILE A 684 -32.92 -26.28 -28.03
N GLY A 685 -33.20 -26.60 -29.29
CA GLY A 685 -32.32 -27.33 -30.15
C GLY A 685 -32.91 -28.64 -30.66
N ASP A 686 -33.61 -28.58 -31.79
CA ASP A 686 -33.50 -29.52 -32.90
C ASP A 686 -34.35 -29.03 -34.06
N ALA A 687 -33.71 -28.37 -34.96
CA ALA A 687 -34.14 -28.28 -36.35
C ALA A 687 -32.96 -28.80 -37.17
N SER A 688 -32.88 -30.13 -37.33
CA SER A 688 -32.49 -30.76 -38.61
C SER A 688 -32.22 -32.24 -38.44
N SER A 689 -32.88 -32.95 -39.31
CA SER A 689 -32.64 -34.29 -39.89
C SER A 689 -33.33 -35.48 -39.28
N ASP A 690 -34.47 -35.80 -39.98
CA ASP A 690 -35.02 -37.13 -40.12
C ASP A 690 -34.00 -38.16 -40.55
N THR A 691 -34.00 -39.36 -39.98
CA THR A 691 -34.34 -40.63 -40.69
C THR A 691 -34.27 -41.83 -39.74
N ALA A 692 -35.38 -42.51 -39.71
CA ALA A 692 -35.69 -43.94 -39.51
C ALA A 692 -34.64 -44.94 -39.00
N SER A 693 -34.90 -45.74 -37.97
CA SER A 693 -35.58 -47.04 -38.04
C SER A 693 -35.45 -47.87 -36.75
N SER A 694 -36.60 -48.37 -36.33
CA SER A 694 -36.91 -49.72 -35.80
C SER A 694 -35.96 -50.49 -34.89
N GLY A 695 -36.47 -50.90 -33.72
CA GLY A 695 -36.41 -52.29 -33.35
C GLY A 695 -35.92 -52.67 -31.95
N ALA A 696 -36.89 -53.11 -31.11
CA ALA A 696 -36.83 -54.27 -30.22
C ALA A 696 -35.99 -54.26 -28.92
N ASP A 697 -36.78 -54.35 -27.86
CA ASP A 697 -36.64 -55.19 -26.65
C ASP A 697 -35.27 -55.81 -26.30
N ASN A 698 -34.79 -55.58 -25.09
CA ASN A 698 -34.73 -56.65 -24.09
C ASN A 698 -34.35 -56.16 -22.67
N LYS A 699 -35.07 -56.68 -21.73
CA LYS A 699 -34.71 -56.74 -20.30
C LYS A 699 -33.47 -57.63 -20.16
N ASP A 700 -32.54 -57.23 -19.31
CA ASP A 700 -32.02 -58.19 -18.32
C ASP A 700 -31.23 -57.55 -17.19
N THR A 701 -31.60 -58.00 -16.03
CA THR A 701 -31.02 -57.89 -14.71
C THR A 701 -29.59 -58.43 -14.65
N ALA A 702 -28.65 -57.70 -14.05
CA ALA A 702 -27.48 -58.35 -13.45
C ALA A 702 -27.05 -57.60 -12.17
N LYS A 703 -27.25 -58.26 -11.07
CA LYS A 703 -26.57 -58.07 -9.79
C LYS A 703 -25.07 -58.36 -9.98
N SER A 704 -24.17 -57.53 -9.46
CA SER A 704 -22.84 -57.94 -9.14
C SER A 704 -22.45 -57.51 -7.71
N THR A 705 -22.34 -58.52 -6.89
CA THR A 705 -21.67 -58.62 -5.60
C THR A 705 -20.20 -58.25 -5.73
N ILE A 706 -19.72 -57.43 -4.84
CA ILE A 706 -18.29 -57.22 -4.65
C ILE A 706 -17.90 -57.93 -3.36
N ASN A 707 -16.99 -58.90 -3.48
CA ASN A 707 -16.25 -59.51 -2.40
C ASN A 707 -14.94 -58.74 -2.13
N GLU A 708 -14.70 -58.53 -0.85
CA GLU A 708 -13.38 -58.23 -0.28
C GLU A 708 -12.41 -59.38 -0.51
N GLU A 709 -11.14 -59.04 -0.77
CA GLU A 709 -9.96 -59.72 -0.17
C GLU A 709 -8.68 -58.96 -0.47
N ASN A 710 -8.00 -58.63 0.59
CA ASN A 710 -6.60 -58.20 0.77
C ASN A 710 -5.69 -59.44 0.74
N PRO A 711 -4.34 -59.42 0.91
CA PRO A 711 -3.29 -58.43 0.67
C PRO A 711 -1.99 -59.07 0.03
N ASP A 712 -0.92 -58.21 0.06
CA ASP A 712 0.52 -58.55 -0.01
C ASP A 712 1.11 -59.08 -1.35
N ILE A 713 2.21 -58.44 -1.71
CA ILE A 713 3.53 -59.01 -1.97
C ILE A 713 4.45 -57.99 -2.69
N PHE A 714 5.44 -57.49 -1.92
CA PHE A 714 6.90 -57.51 -2.16
C PHE A 714 7.49 -56.86 -3.41
N ASN A 715 8.26 -55.80 -3.20
CA ASN A 715 9.71 -55.75 -2.95
C ASN A 715 10.64 -56.04 -4.16
N ASN A 716 11.62 -55.20 -4.24
CA ASN A 716 12.94 -55.29 -4.89
C ASN A 716 12.99 -54.98 -6.40
N SER A 717 13.86 -54.18 -6.88
CA SER A 717 15.28 -53.92 -6.58
C SER A 717 15.87 -52.96 -7.58
N ASN A 718 16.70 -52.07 -7.08
CA ASN A 718 18.04 -51.69 -7.51
C ASN A 718 18.37 -51.35 -8.97
N ASN A 719 19.09 -50.22 -8.97
CA ASN A 719 20.22 -49.85 -9.84
C ASN A 719 19.89 -49.36 -11.29
N GLU A 720 20.11 -48.07 -11.55
CA GLU A 720 21.40 -47.39 -11.77
C GLU A 720 21.24 -45.89 -11.61
#